data_38bc5ba70e2201a52bb4e620486fccb6
#
_entry.id   38bc5ba70e2201a52bb4e620486fccb6
#
_cell.length_a   1.000
_cell.length_b   1.000
_cell.length_c   1.000
_cell.angle_alpha   90.00
_cell.angle_beta   90.00
_cell.angle_gamma   90.00
#
_symmetry.space_group_name_H-M   'P 1'
#
loop_
_entity.id
_entity.type
_entity.pdbx_description
1 polymer ?
#
loop_
_entity_poly.entity_id
_entity_poly.type
_entity_poly.pdbx_seq_one_letter_code
_entity_poly.pdbx_strand_id
1 'polypeptide(L)'
;MNQPPSDLKPSPWHDGELTLQRSVGAVERMVGIGKVQMSRDFMPDQHREFYAQLPFVVLGSVDPHGDPWATLRTGQPGFMQSPDPRRLLLDLPREPADPADAGLEDGDGVGMLGIELHTRRRNRLNGFVRRADDSGFTIEPTQSYGNCPRYINLRRYVFDDSAPGEPSESSELNAADRAMVAAADSFYVASYVVRDGVCQVDVSHRGGKPGFVHIDVDGTLSVPDFNGNLFFNTLGNMLLNPRAGLVFVDMRSGDLLQMTGRTEVIVDDPQTLAFIGAERMWRFYPERIVRRPGGLALRWVDMDDGISPNVLMTGSWEDMQARLKAAALQQSWRPYRVTQIVDESEHIRSFHLAPDDGLGLPVRQAGQHLPIRVRLPGEEAPLVRTYTLSGAPADDALRISVKREGVVSRHLHEQVRIGDLIEARAPAGAFTLDATVRRPVVLLAAGVGVTPVLAMARHLVNEGRRTRYARPAWVFQSASTRAQLAFASEFAALVTASEGKLRHVRLLSDASGAVAGVDYEREGRLGVDLLRELLPFDDYDFYLCGPQGFMQQMYDGLRALDINDARIHAEAFGPSSLRRTRSEQQAAPALPAVATESVAVMFMDSAKEARWNPGDGSLLELAEQRGLEPPFGCRGGSCGSCRTRVLKGAVTYAEAPEFAVAQDEALICCAMPADGSGPLHLAL
;
A
#
# COMPACT_ATOMS: atom_id res chain seq x y z
N MET A 1 -25.91 36.60 20.67
CA MET A 1 -26.30 35.18 20.67
C MET A 1 -26.89 34.90 19.29
N ASN A 2 -26.06 34.45 18.33
CA ASN A 2 -26.56 34.05 17.02
C ASN A 2 -26.97 32.60 17.10
N GLN A 3 -28.26 32.31 16.92
CA GLN A 3 -28.74 30.96 16.67
C GLN A 3 -28.12 30.45 15.36
N PRO A 4 -27.60 29.19 15.29
CA PRO A 4 -27.18 28.62 14.01
C PRO A 4 -28.43 28.42 13.14
N PRO A 5 -28.28 28.54 11.80
CA PRO A 5 -29.39 28.36 10.86
C PRO A 5 -29.93 26.93 10.93
N SER A 6 -31.24 26.83 11.17
CA SER A 6 -32.00 25.60 11.40
C SER A 6 -32.30 24.73 10.17
N ASP A 7 -31.56 24.89 9.05
CA ASP A 7 -31.83 24.21 7.78
C ASP A 7 -30.71 23.24 7.33
N LEU A 8 -29.85 22.81 8.23
CA LEU A 8 -28.93 21.71 7.92
C LEU A 8 -29.68 20.38 8.04
N LYS A 9 -30.04 19.79 6.89
CA LYS A 9 -30.46 18.38 6.87
C LYS A 9 -29.43 17.56 7.67
N PRO A 10 -29.85 16.60 8.52
CA PRO A 10 -28.93 15.78 9.29
C PRO A 10 -27.93 15.10 8.38
N SER A 11 -26.71 14.88 8.88
CA SER A 11 -25.66 14.19 8.13
C SER A 11 -26.19 12.87 7.58
N PRO A 12 -25.99 12.56 6.28
CA PRO A 12 -26.38 11.27 5.74
C PRO A 12 -25.55 10.12 6.35
N TRP A 13 -24.43 10.44 6.97
CA TRP A 13 -23.51 9.50 7.61
C TRP A 13 -23.83 9.33 9.08
N HIS A 14 -23.84 8.09 9.56
CA HIS A 14 -23.95 7.79 10.99
C HIS A 14 -22.56 7.81 11.67
N ASP A 15 -22.53 7.75 13.01
CA ASP A 15 -21.31 7.93 13.80
C ASP A 15 -20.22 6.89 13.50
N GLY A 16 -20.58 5.65 13.18
CA GLY A 16 -19.62 4.61 12.81
C GLY A 16 -18.89 4.94 11.51
N GLU A 17 -19.60 5.39 10.48
CA GLU A 17 -19.03 5.83 9.21
C GLU A 17 -18.15 7.07 9.39
N LEU A 18 -18.61 8.07 10.16
CA LEU A 18 -17.84 9.27 10.47
C LEU A 18 -16.57 8.95 11.25
N THR A 19 -16.59 7.96 12.14
CA THR A 19 -15.42 7.53 12.90
C THR A 19 -14.32 7.02 11.97
N LEU A 20 -14.66 6.16 11.02
CA LEU A 20 -13.70 5.65 10.04
C LEU A 20 -13.29 6.72 9.01
N GLN A 21 -14.18 7.62 8.61
CA GLN A 21 -13.84 8.74 7.74
C GLN A 21 -12.85 9.70 8.42
N ARG A 22 -12.99 9.94 9.74
CA ARG A 22 -12.04 10.75 10.53
C ARG A 22 -10.66 10.09 10.61
N SER A 23 -10.60 8.78 10.84
CA SER A 23 -9.32 8.07 10.94
C SER A 23 -8.46 8.16 9.67
N VAL A 24 -9.10 8.38 8.51
CA VAL A 24 -8.41 8.52 7.21
C VAL A 24 -8.46 9.95 6.65
N GLY A 25 -8.87 10.95 7.43
CA GLY A 25 -8.94 12.35 7.00
C GLY A 25 -9.90 12.62 5.83
N ALA A 26 -10.97 11.82 5.69
CA ALA A 26 -11.87 11.87 4.54
C ALA A 26 -13.16 12.69 4.78
N VAL A 27 -13.43 13.15 5.99
CA VAL A 27 -14.72 13.77 6.37
C VAL A 27 -15.14 14.92 5.45
N GLU A 28 -14.25 15.90 5.23
CA GLU A 28 -14.58 17.07 4.40
C GLU A 28 -14.96 16.66 2.96
N ARG A 29 -14.20 15.71 2.40
CA ARG A 29 -14.46 15.17 1.07
C ARG A 29 -15.81 14.46 1.00
N MET A 30 -16.18 13.73 2.08
CA MET A 30 -17.41 12.94 2.11
C MET A 30 -18.65 13.80 2.35
N VAL A 31 -18.57 14.97 2.99
CA VAL A 31 -19.71 15.88 3.18
C VAL A 31 -20.38 16.26 1.86
N GLY A 32 -19.59 16.63 0.84
CA GLY A 32 -20.13 16.99 -0.47
C GLY A 32 -20.76 15.82 -1.21
N ILE A 33 -20.08 14.67 -1.20
CA ILE A 33 -20.54 13.44 -1.89
C ILE A 33 -21.81 12.89 -1.22
N GLY A 34 -21.86 12.89 0.12
CA GLY A 34 -22.99 12.38 0.88
C GLY A 34 -24.30 13.11 0.57
N LYS A 35 -24.25 14.44 0.49
CA LYS A 35 -25.45 15.24 0.15
C LYS A 35 -26.05 14.89 -1.21
N VAL A 36 -25.27 14.46 -2.17
CA VAL A 36 -25.73 14.17 -3.54
C VAL A 36 -26.11 12.70 -3.73
N GLN A 37 -25.30 11.77 -3.21
CA GLN A 37 -25.44 10.33 -3.48
C GLN A 37 -26.22 9.60 -2.41
N MET A 38 -25.97 9.85 -1.11
CA MET A 38 -26.60 9.12 -0.01
C MET A 38 -28.00 9.61 0.35
N SER A 39 -28.40 10.78 -0.13
CA SER A 39 -29.75 11.34 0.15
C SER A 39 -30.74 11.08 -0.99
N ARG A 40 -30.40 10.25 -1.97
CA ARG A 40 -31.27 9.97 -3.12
C ARG A 40 -32.23 8.82 -2.83
N ASP A 41 -33.50 9.14 -2.66
CA ASP A 41 -34.61 8.24 -2.40
C ASP A 41 -35.33 7.78 -3.68
N PHE A 42 -34.66 7.81 -4.81
CA PHE A 42 -35.19 7.39 -6.11
C PHE A 42 -34.06 6.83 -6.99
N MET A 43 -34.43 6.00 -7.97
CA MET A 43 -33.52 5.43 -8.97
C MET A 43 -33.49 6.32 -10.19
N PRO A 44 -32.32 6.83 -10.63
CA PRO A 44 -32.15 7.41 -11.97
C PRO A 44 -32.46 6.37 -13.07
N ASP A 45 -32.85 6.81 -14.26
CA ASP A 45 -33.17 5.93 -15.38
C ASP A 45 -32.04 4.93 -15.67
N GLN A 46 -30.79 5.38 -15.63
CA GLN A 46 -29.62 4.51 -15.78
C GLN A 46 -29.58 3.36 -14.75
N HIS A 47 -30.04 3.55 -13.51
CA HIS A 47 -30.10 2.48 -12.52
C HIS A 47 -31.28 1.54 -12.79
N ARG A 48 -32.41 2.08 -13.22
CA ARG A 48 -33.62 1.31 -13.56
C ARG A 48 -33.35 0.36 -14.71
N GLU A 49 -32.74 0.87 -15.80
CA GLU A 49 -32.31 0.09 -16.95
C GLU A 49 -31.28 -0.98 -16.58
N PHE A 50 -30.34 -0.62 -15.69
CA PHE A 50 -29.30 -1.53 -15.23
C PHE A 50 -29.87 -2.71 -14.43
N TYR A 51 -30.83 -2.50 -13.52
CA TYR A 51 -31.39 -3.61 -12.76
C TYR A 51 -32.19 -4.58 -13.64
N ALA A 52 -32.91 -4.09 -14.62
CA ALA A 52 -33.74 -4.91 -15.49
C ALA A 52 -32.94 -5.94 -16.33
N GLN A 53 -31.67 -5.69 -16.61
CA GLN A 53 -30.83 -6.59 -17.43
C GLN A 53 -30.05 -7.64 -16.62
N LEU A 54 -30.04 -7.54 -15.27
CA LEU A 54 -29.28 -8.44 -14.44
C LEU A 54 -29.91 -9.84 -14.33
N PRO A 55 -29.08 -10.92 -14.32
CA PRO A 55 -29.55 -12.30 -14.11
C PRO A 55 -29.61 -12.70 -12.65
N PHE A 56 -29.11 -11.86 -11.75
CA PHE A 56 -29.09 -12.08 -10.30
C PHE A 56 -29.03 -10.77 -9.53
N VAL A 57 -29.35 -10.84 -8.28
CA VAL A 57 -29.25 -9.75 -7.32
C VAL A 57 -28.64 -10.26 -6.01
N VAL A 58 -27.89 -9.41 -5.33
CA VAL A 58 -27.40 -9.67 -3.96
C VAL A 58 -28.31 -8.90 -3.00
N LEU A 59 -28.84 -9.59 -2.00
CA LEU A 59 -29.69 -9.03 -0.96
C LEU A 59 -29.05 -9.19 0.41
N GLY A 60 -29.27 -8.20 1.25
CA GLY A 60 -29.00 -8.25 2.69
C GLY A 60 -30.29 -8.00 3.45
N SER A 61 -30.58 -8.83 4.42
CA SER A 61 -31.77 -8.73 5.27
C SER A 61 -31.41 -9.00 6.74
N VAL A 62 -32.35 -8.80 7.64
CA VAL A 62 -32.21 -9.11 9.07
C VAL A 62 -33.39 -9.96 9.48
N ASP A 63 -33.12 -11.16 9.98
CA ASP A 63 -34.17 -12.08 10.38
C ASP A 63 -34.88 -11.62 11.69
N PRO A 64 -35.98 -12.24 12.10
CA PRO A 64 -36.70 -11.85 13.34
C PRO A 64 -35.90 -12.02 14.62
N HIS A 65 -34.75 -12.74 14.59
CA HIS A 65 -33.83 -12.88 15.73
C HIS A 65 -32.82 -11.74 15.81
N GLY A 66 -32.78 -10.85 14.78
CA GLY A 66 -31.81 -9.76 14.65
C GLY A 66 -30.50 -10.20 13.99
N ASP A 67 -30.50 -11.37 13.36
CA ASP A 67 -29.34 -11.90 12.65
C ASP A 67 -29.31 -11.39 11.21
N PRO A 68 -28.24 -10.68 10.79
CA PRO A 68 -28.11 -10.27 9.39
C PRO A 68 -27.71 -11.45 8.50
N TRP A 69 -28.28 -11.51 7.30
CA TRP A 69 -27.98 -12.50 6.28
C TRP A 69 -27.70 -11.82 4.94
N ALA A 70 -26.72 -12.34 4.23
CA ALA A 70 -26.49 -12.00 2.83
C ALA A 70 -26.88 -13.20 1.95
N THR A 71 -27.49 -12.93 0.80
CA THR A 71 -27.88 -13.95 -0.16
C THR A 71 -27.75 -13.47 -1.60
N LEU A 72 -27.71 -14.44 -2.54
CA LEU A 72 -27.88 -14.18 -3.97
C LEU A 72 -29.15 -14.86 -4.43
N ARG A 73 -29.93 -14.13 -5.22
CA ARG A 73 -31.16 -14.64 -5.85
C ARG A 73 -31.03 -14.45 -7.37
N THR A 74 -31.48 -15.43 -8.12
CA THR A 74 -31.38 -15.46 -9.59
C THR A 74 -32.75 -15.36 -10.24
N GLY A 75 -32.76 -14.79 -11.44
CA GLY A 75 -33.94 -14.77 -12.32
C GLY A 75 -33.53 -14.48 -13.77
N GLN A 76 -34.38 -14.79 -14.71
CA GLN A 76 -34.14 -14.37 -16.10
C GLN A 76 -34.11 -12.85 -16.17
N PRO A 77 -33.24 -12.22 -16.99
CA PRO A 77 -33.24 -10.77 -17.19
C PRO A 77 -34.69 -10.26 -17.44
N GLY A 78 -35.07 -9.22 -16.66
CA GLY A 78 -36.44 -8.74 -16.57
C GLY A 78 -37.21 -9.18 -15.32
N PHE A 79 -36.63 -10.06 -14.46
CA PHE A 79 -37.21 -10.39 -13.15
C PHE A 79 -37.23 -9.22 -12.18
N MET A 80 -36.41 -8.22 -12.44
CA MET A 80 -36.40 -6.93 -11.74
C MET A 80 -36.95 -5.85 -12.68
N GLN A 81 -37.98 -5.15 -12.28
CA GLN A 81 -38.60 -4.09 -13.08
C GLN A 81 -38.91 -2.86 -12.24
N SER A 82 -38.67 -1.69 -12.80
CA SER A 82 -38.98 -0.43 -12.14
C SER A 82 -40.09 0.32 -12.87
N PRO A 83 -41.35 0.26 -12.41
CA PRO A 83 -42.45 0.97 -13.04
C PRO A 83 -42.31 2.49 -12.91
N ASP A 84 -41.68 2.97 -11.83
CA ASP A 84 -41.37 4.35 -11.59
C ASP A 84 -40.05 4.49 -10.78
N PRO A 85 -39.50 5.69 -10.64
CA PRO A 85 -38.21 5.88 -9.96
C PRO A 85 -38.15 5.48 -8.47
N ARG A 86 -39.29 5.29 -7.81
CA ARG A 86 -39.41 5.01 -6.37
C ARG A 86 -39.84 3.58 -6.06
N ARG A 87 -39.92 2.70 -7.06
CA ARG A 87 -40.27 1.30 -6.87
C ARG A 87 -39.43 0.41 -7.75
N LEU A 88 -38.88 -0.63 -7.15
CA LEU A 88 -38.24 -1.75 -7.87
C LEU A 88 -39.01 -3.04 -7.52
N LEU A 89 -39.69 -3.63 -8.49
CA LEU A 89 -40.36 -4.90 -8.34
C LEU A 89 -39.37 -6.03 -8.59
N LEU A 90 -39.39 -7.06 -7.74
CA LEU A 90 -38.59 -8.27 -7.86
C LEU A 90 -39.55 -9.47 -7.94
N ASP A 91 -39.57 -10.14 -9.06
CA ASP A 91 -40.28 -11.40 -9.26
C ASP A 91 -39.41 -12.54 -8.68
N LEU A 92 -39.42 -12.59 -7.35
CA LEU A 92 -38.65 -13.51 -6.51
C LEU A 92 -39.58 -14.14 -5.47
N PRO A 93 -40.06 -15.38 -5.74
CA PRO A 93 -40.92 -16.07 -4.79
C PRO A 93 -40.20 -16.39 -3.49
N ARG A 94 -40.98 -16.76 -2.46
CA ARG A 94 -40.44 -17.25 -1.19
C ARG A 94 -39.46 -18.38 -1.42
N GLU A 95 -38.39 -18.39 -0.63
CA GLU A 95 -37.38 -19.45 -0.63
C GLU A 95 -37.04 -19.86 0.82
N PRO A 96 -37.83 -20.73 1.43
CA PRO A 96 -37.66 -21.11 2.83
C PRO A 96 -36.26 -21.73 3.15
N ALA A 97 -35.57 -22.27 2.14
CA ALA A 97 -34.21 -22.77 2.26
C ALA A 97 -33.16 -21.65 2.40
N ASP A 98 -33.53 -20.40 2.11
CA ASP A 98 -32.67 -19.24 2.21
C ASP A 98 -32.90 -18.52 3.55
N PRO A 99 -31.95 -18.52 4.49
CA PRO A 99 -32.14 -17.86 5.78
C PRO A 99 -32.40 -16.36 5.68
N ALA A 100 -31.99 -15.73 4.57
CA ALA A 100 -32.25 -14.30 4.33
C ALA A 100 -33.71 -14.00 4.01
N ASP A 101 -34.50 -14.98 3.54
CA ASP A 101 -35.90 -14.77 3.16
C ASP A 101 -36.78 -14.41 4.35
N ALA A 102 -36.44 -14.89 5.54
CA ALA A 102 -37.15 -14.58 6.79
C ALA A 102 -37.08 -13.10 7.19
N GLY A 103 -36.12 -12.32 6.66
CA GLY A 103 -35.98 -10.88 6.87
C GLY A 103 -36.43 -10.05 5.68
N LEU A 104 -37.31 -10.59 4.81
CA LEU A 104 -37.86 -9.90 3.64
C LEU A 104 -39.40 -9.80 3.72
N GLU A 105 -39.92 -9.47 4.91
CA GLU A 105 -41.33 -9.25 5.16
C GLU A 105 -41.76 -7.81 4.84
N ASP A 106 -43.07 -7.56 4.81
CA ASP A 106 -43.59 -6.20 4.57
C ASP A 106 -43.13 -5.23 5.64
N GLY A 107 -42.45 -4.16 5.23
CA GLY A 107 -41.88 -3.14 6.12
C GLY A 107 -40.44 -3.38 6.55
N ASP A 108 -39.86 -4.53 6.28
CA ASP A 108 -38.47 -4.82 6.64
C ASP A 108 -37.46 -3.96 5.87
N GLY A 109 -36.35 -3.64 6.51
CA GLY A 109 -35.20 -3.01 5.88
C GLY A 109 -34.45 -3.98 4.97
N VAL A 110 -34.09 -3.57 3.78
CA VAL A 110 -33.34 -4.37 2.83
C VAL A 110 -32.17 -3.59 2.21
N GLY A 111 -31.00 -4.23 2.14
CA GLY A 111 -29.88 -3.79 1.36
C GLY A 111 -29.83 -4.58 0.04
N MET A 112 -29.65 -3.89 -1.08
CA MET A 112 -29.56 -4.54 -2.39
C MET A 112 -28.31 -4.06 -3.14
N LEU A 113 -27.61 -5.00 -3.74
CA LEU A 113 -26.50 -4.74 -4.65
C LEU A 113 -26.77 -5.41 -6.01
N GLY A 114 -27.00 -4.60 -7.03
CA GLY A 114 -26.92 -5.05 -8.41
C GLY A 114 -25.47 -5.04 -8.87
N ILE A 115 -25.01 -6.13 -9.46
CA ILE A 115 -23.64 -6.28 -9.96
C ILE A 115 -23.64 -7.02 -11.29
N GLU A 116 -22.91 -6.47 -12.25
CA GLU A 116 -22.74 -7.04 -13.59
C GLU A 116 -21.28 -7.47 -13.73
N LEU A 117 -21.02 -8.78 -13.58
CA LEU A 117 -19.65 -9.28 -13.50
C LEU A 117 -18.86 -9.14 -14.80
N HIS A 118 -19.52 -9.08 -15.97
CA HIS A 118 -18.82 -8.94 -17.26
C HIS A 118 -18.42 -7.49 -17.61
N THR A 119 -18.88 -6.49 -16.84
CA THR A 119 -18.51 -5.07 -17.02
C THR A 119 -17.94 -4.42 -15.77
N ARG A 120 -17.99 -5.08 -14.61
CA ARG A 120 -17.68 -4.56 -13.27
C ARG A 120 -18.62 -3.44 -12.81
N ARG A 121 -19.72 -3.17 -13.52
CA ARG A 121 -20.71 -2.18 -13.08
C ARG A 121 -21.45 -2.71 -11.86
N ARG A 122 -21.67 -1.84 -10.88
CA ARG A 122 -22.51 -2.15 -9.72
C ARG A 122 -23.19 -0.93 -9.18
N ASN A 123 -24.45 -1.08 -8.81
CA ASN A 123 -25.26 -0.07 -8.17
C ASN A 123 -25.86 -0.62 -6.89
N ARG A 124 -26.00 0.24 -5.89
CA ARG A 124 -26.62 -0.08 -4.62
C ARG A 124 -27.98 0.57 -4.51
N LEU A 125 -28.90 -0.18 -3.90
CA LEU A 125 -30.25 0.25 -3.56
C LEU A 125 -30.56 -0.25 -2.15
N ASN A 126 -30.70 0.63 -1.20
CA ASN A 126 -31.18 0.29 0.15
C ASN A 126 -32.57 0.88 0.32
N GLY A 127 -33.45 0.20 1.05
CA GLY A 127 -34.82 0.63 1.20
C GLY A 127 -35.63 -0.29 2.09
N PHE A 128 -36.94 -0.29 1.86
CA PHE A 128 -37.90 -1.12 2.59
C PHE A 128 -38.63 -2.07 1.65
N VAL A 129 -38.88 -3.26 2.14
CA VAL A 129 -39.67 -4.29 1.45
C VAL A 129 -41.14 -3.90 1.50
N ARG A 130 -41.86 -4.12 0.40
CA ARG A 130 -43.32 -4.18 0.31
C ARG A 130 -43.68 -5.52 -0.29
N ARG A 131 -44.27 -6.38 0.53
CA ARG A 131 -44.67 -7.74 0.16
C ARG A 131 -46.15 -7.93 0.39
N ALA A 132 -46.87 -8.26 -0.68
CA ALA A 132 -48.31 -8.53 -0.64
C ALA A 132 -48.62 -10.02 -0.56
N ASP A 133 -47.76 -10.84 -1.20
CA ASP A 133 -47.93 -12.31 -1.32
C ASP A 133 -46.56 -13.00 -1.46
N ASP A 134 -46.58 -14.29 -1.73
CA ASP A 134 -45.39 -15.13 -1.83
C ASP A 134 -44.72 -15.12 -3.22
N SER A 135 -45.31 -14.44 -4.21
CA SER A 135 -44.81 -14.45 -5.58
C SER A 135 -43.62 -13.54 -5.82
N GLY A 136 -43.48 -12.47 -5.00
CA GLY A 136 -42.41 -11.50 -5.11
C GLY A 136 -42.52 -10.38 -4.09
N PHE A 137 -41.73 -9.34 -4.27
CA PHE A 137 -41.78 -8.14 -3.43
C PHE A 137 -41.31 -6.90 -4.19
N THR A 138 -41.59 -5.75 -3.63
CA THR A 138 -41.14 -4.45 -4.15
C THR A 138 -40.17 -3.83 -3.13
N ILE A 139 -39.11 -3.17 -3.59
CA ILE A 139 -38.27 -2.33 -2.76
C ILE A 139 -38.64 -0.86 -3.00
N GLU A 140 -38.97 -0.16 -1.91
CA GLU A 140 -39.08 1.31 -1.86
C GLU A 140 -37.73 1.91 -1.47
N PRO A 141 -36.99 2.57 -2.38
CA PRO A 141 -35.66 3.03 -2.11
C PRO A 141 -35.61 4.20 -1.13
N THR A 142 -34.67 4.12 -0.20
CA THR A 142 -34.23 5.25 0.63
C THR A 142 -32.86 5.76 0.21
N GLN A 143 -32.07 4.90 -0.43
CA GLN A 143 -30.74 5.24 -0.98
C GLN A 143 -30.54 4.53 -2.32
N SER A 144 -30.09 5.27 -3.33
CA SER A 144 -29.73 4.72 -4.64
C SER A 144 -28.50 5.39 -5.20
N TYR A 145 -27.39 4.66 -5.34
CA TYR A 145 -26.12 5.22 -5.80
C TYR A 145 -25.24 4.20 -6.51
N GLY A 146 -24.41 4.71 -7.44
CA GLY A 146 -23.38 3.93 -8.11
C GLY A 146 -22.24 3.57 -7.17
N ASN A 147 -21.67 2.39 -7.33
CA ASN A 147 -20.59 1.90 -6.52
C ASN A 147 -19.30 1.71 -7.35
N CYS A 148 -18.17 1.72 -6.67
CA CYS A 148 -16.85 1.58 -7.27
C CYS A 148 -16.66 0.19 -7.89
N PRO A 149 -16.12 0.04 -9.13
CA PRO A 149 -15.94 -1.26 -9.81
C PRO A 149 -14.73 -2.06 -9.33
N ARG A 150 -14.12 -1.69 -8.20
CA ARG A 150 -12.89 -2.31 -7.69
C ARG A 150 -13.11 -3.72 -7.20
N TYR A 151 -12.06 -4.55 -7.33
CA TYR A 151 -11.95 -5.92 -6.83
C TYR A 151 -12.99 -6.87 -7.43
N ILE A 152 -13.55 -6.56 -8.62
CA ILE A 152 -14.47 -7.43 -9.34
C ILE A 152 -13.73 -8.06 -10.51
N ASN A 153 -13.60 -9.38 -10.53
CA ASN A 153 -13.09 -10.11 -11.67
C ASN A 153 -14.17 -10.29 -12.72
N LEU A 154 -13.78 -10.22 -14.00
CA LEU A 154 -14.73 -10.35 -15.11
C LEU A 154 -15.12 -11.80 -15.32
N ARG A 155 -16.44 -12.05 -15.37
CA ARG A 155 -17.04 -13.37 -15.59
C ARG A 155 -18.23 -13.29 -16.49
N ARG A 156 -18.41 -14.33 -17.33
CA ARG A 156 -19.63 -14.59 -18.05
C ARG A 156 -20.45 -15.62 -17.30
N TYR A 157 -21.77 -15.51 -17.36
CA TYR A 157 -22.69 -16.46 -16.74
C TYR A 157 -23.36 -17.34 -17.76
N VAL A 158 -23.80 -18.50 -17.31
CA VAL A 158 -24.76 -19.39 -17.99
C VAL A 158 -25.77 -19.84 -16.95
N PHE A 159 -27.02 -20.00 -17.37
CA PHE A 159 -28.05 -20.61 -16.53
C PHE A 159 -27.82 -22.11 -16.42
N ASP A 160 -28.10 -22.66 -15.26
CA ASP A 160 -28.06 -24.10 -14.97
C ASP A 160 -29.37 -24.49 -14.28
N ASP A 161 -30.15 -25.30 -14.93
CA ASP A 161 -31.46 -25.75 -14.46
C ASP A 161 -31.35 -27.01 -13.55
N SER A 162 -30.15 -27.37 -13.09
CA SER A 162 -29.95 -28.47 -12.15
C SER A 162 -30.71 -28.21 -10.87
N ALA A 163 -31.40 -29.20 -10.36
CA ALA A 163 -32.09 -29.09 -9.08
C ALA A 163 -31.09 -28.84 -7.93
N PRO A 164 -31.38 -27.93 -7.01
CA PRO A 164 -30.53 -27.72 -5.84
C PRO A 164 -30.53 -28.96 -4.94
N GLY A 165 -29.43 -29.15 -4.23
CA GLY A 165 -29.32 -30.17 -3.19
C GLY A 165 -30.01 -29.76 -1.89
N GLU A 166 -30.09 -30.70 -0.94
CA GLU A 166 -30.69 -30.45 0.36
C GLU A 166 -29.86 -29.43 1.16
N PRO A 167 -30.45 -28.36 1.70
CA PRO A 167 -29.76 -27.43 2.56
C PRO A 167 -29.37 -28.07 3.89
N SER A 168 -28.28 -27.61 4.49
CA SER A 168 -27.85 -28.08 5.80
C SER A 168 -27.39 -26.91 6.68
N GLU A 169 -27.62 -27.01 7.97
CA GLU A 169 -27.24 -26.00 8.97
C GLU A 169 -26.27 -26.58 10.00
N SER A 170 -25.31 -25.76 10.46
CA SER A 170 -24.39 -26.10 11.53
C SER A 170 -23.85 -24.85 12.21
N SER A 171 -23.11 -25.02 13.32
CA SER A 171 -22.36 -23.96 14.00
C SER A 171 -20.86 -23.98 13.68
N GLU A 172 -20.38 -24.98 12.93
CA GLU A 172 -18.96 -25.15 12.65
C GLU A 172 -18.70 -25.30 11.15
N LEU A 173 -17.56 -24.73 10.70
CA LEU A 173 -17.07 -24.86 9.35
C LEU A 173 -16.42 -26.22 9.11
N ASN A 174 -16.91 -26.98 8.16
CA ASN A 174 -16.31 -28.24 7.73
C ASN A 174 -15.16 -28.00 6.72
N ALA A 175 -14.51 -29.09 6.28
CA ALA A 175 -13.37 -29.00 5.35
C ALA A 175 -13.76 -28.42 3.99
N ALA A 176 -14.96 -28.70 3.47
CA ALA A 176 -15.44 -28.16 2.19
C ALA A 176 -15.71 -26.65 2.29
N ASP A 177 -16.28 -26.19 3.40
CA ASP A 177 -16.49 -24.77 3.65
C ASP A 177 -15.16 -23.99 3.71
N ARG A 178 -14.19 -24.55 4.45
CA ARG A 178 -12.85 -23.96 4.52
C ARG A 178 -12.17 -23.90 3.16
N ALA A 179 -12.33 -24.93 2.33
CA ALA A 179 -11.81 -24.94 0.97
C ALA A 179 -12.50 -23.89 0.08
N MET A 180 -13.81 -23.74 0.19
CA MET A 180 -14.58 -22.71 -0.55
C MET A 180 -14.13 -21.31 -0.18
N VAL A 181 -14.00 -20.99 1.11
CA VAL A 181 -13.53 -19.69 1.59
C VAL A 181 -12.10 -19.42 1.14
N ALA A 182 -11.21 -20.41 1.23
CA ALA A 182 -9.81 -20.26 0.82
C ALA A 182 -9.65 -20.02 -0.69
N ALA A 183 -10.51 -20.64 -1.51
CA ALA A 183 -10.51 -20.49 -2.97
C ALA A 183 -11.23 -19.23 -3.45
N ALA A 184 -12.06 -18.59 -2.61
CA ALA A 184 -12.85 -17.43 -2.99
C ALA A 184 -11.97 -16.22 -3.30
N ASP A 185 -12.26 -15.57 -4.41
CA ASP A 185 -11.72 -14.24 -4.77
C ASP A 185 -12.71 -13.12 -4.46
N SER A 186 -13.90 -13.46 -4.01
CA SER A 186 -14.95 -12.53 -3.61
C SER A 186 -16.00 -13.18 -2.72
N PHE A 187 -16.64 -12.36 -1.91
CA PHE A 187 -17.82 -12.71 -1.13
C PHE A 187 -18.68 -11.46 -0.90
N TYR A 188 -19.88 -11.66 -0.37
CA TYR A 188 -20.77 -10.56 -0.04
C TYR A 188 -21.05 -10.52 1.45
N VAL A 189 -21.25 -9.30 1.99
CA VAL A 189 -21.45 -9.06 3.41
C VAL A 189 -22.62 -8.13 3.63
N ALA A 190 -23.60 -8.58 4.40
CA ALA A 190 -24.72 -7.78 4.92
C ALA A 190 -24.38 -7.27 6.32
N SER A 191 -24.77 -6.05 6.61
CA SER A 191 -24.66 -5.41 7.93
C SER A 191 -25.78 -4.40 8.11
N TYR A 192 -26.09 -4.03 9.35
CA TYR A 192 -27.15 -3.08 9.60
C TYR A 192 -26.88 -2.20 10.81
N VAL A 193 -27.59 -1.09 10.88
CA VAL A 193 -27.65 -0.21 12.04
C VAL A 193 -29.11 0.16 12.30
N VAL A 194 -29.47 0.32 13.57
CA VAL A 194 -30.76 0.87 13.95
C VAL A 194 -30.56 2.36 14.25
N ARG A 195 -31.23 3.22 13.46
CA ARG A 195 -31.17 4.67 13.62
C ARG A 195 -32.60 5.20 13.74
N ASP A 196 -32.87 5.93 14.81
CA ASP A 196 -34.22 6.49 15.09
C ASP A 196 -35.34 5.43 15.07
N GLY A 197 -35.01 4.20 15.51
CA GLY A 197 -35.95 3.07 15.52
C GLY A 197 -36.11 2.36 14.15
N VAL A 198 -35.37 2.79 13.11
CA VAL A 198 -35.42 2.23 11.77
C VAL A 198 -34.21 1.35 11.51
N CYS A 199 -34.45 0.10 11.10
CA CYS A 199 -33.39 -0.82 10.68
C CYS A 199 -32.91 -0.46 9.26
N GLN A 200 -31.67 -0.01 9.14
CA GLN A 200 -31.03 0.34 7.88
C GLN A 200 -30.04 -0.75 7.51
N VAL A 201 -30.36 -1.53 6.50
CA VAL A 201 -29.57 -2.67 6.05
C VAL A 201 -28.72 -2.26 4.84
N ASP A 202 -27.50 -2.78 4.81
CA ASP A 202 -26.54 -2.60 3.72
C ASP A 202 -25.95 -3.94 3.30
N VAL A 203 -25.70 -4.15 2.00
CA VAL A 203 -24.98 -5.30 1.49
C VAL A 203 -23.85 -4.87 0.56
N SER A 204 -22.68 -5.43 0.74
CA SER A 204 -21.45 -5.05 0.04
C SER A 204 -20.74 -6.26 -0.56
N HIS A 205 -20.06 -6.05 -1.68
CA HIS A 205 -19.08 -6.97 -2.26
C HIS A 205 -17.70 -6.74 -1.65
N ARG A 206 -17.01 -7.81 -1.32
CA ARG A 206 -15.60 -7.84 -0.92
C ARG A 206 -14.83 -8.74 -1.88
N GLY A 207 -13.66 -8.31 -2.33
CA GLY A 207 -12.84 -9.11 -3.25
C GLY A 207 -11.36 -8.87 -3.05
N GLY A 208 -10.57 -9.89 -3.41
CA GLY A 208 -9.11 -9.92 -3.31
C GLY A 208 -8.55 -11.11 -4.08
N LYS A 209 -7.24 -11.37 -3.96
CA LYS A 209 -6.66 -12.63 -4.44
C LYS A 209 -7.21 -13.81 -3.63
N PRO A 210 -7.39 -15.00 -4.22
CA PRO A 210 -7.67 -16.22 -3.44
C PRO A 210 -6.72 -16.34 -2.24
N GLY A 211 -7.26 -16.72 -1.09
CA GLY A 211 -6.51 -16.73 0.18
C GLY A 211 -6.44 -15.38 0.89
N PHE A 212 -7.20 -14.35 0.45
CA PHE A 212 -7.29 -13.09 1.19
C PHE A 212 -8.15 -13.18 2.45
N VAL A 213 -9.05 -14.16 2.56
CA VAL A 213 -9.77 -14.50 3.79
C VAL A 213 -9.07 -15.66 4.46
N HIS A 214 -8.72 -15.50 5.73
CA HIS A 214 -8.14 -16.56 6.55
C HIS A 214 -9.18 -17.12 7.51
N ILE A 215 -9.15 -18.44 7.71
CA ILE A 215 -9.94 -19.10 8.74
C ILE A 215 -8.97 -19.64 9.79
N ASP A 216 -9.02 -19.07 10.98
CA ASP A 216 -8.25 -19.51 12.12
C ASP A 216 -8.66 -20.92 12.59
N VAL A 217 -7.89 -21.51 13.51
CA VAL A 217 -8.15 -22.89 14.01
C VAL A 217 -9.51 -22.98 14.69
N ASP A 218 -9.93 -21.92 15.39
CA ASP A 218 -11.22 -21.82 16.09
C ASP A 218 -12.43 -21.53 15.18
N GLY A 219 -12.20 -21.37 13.86
CA GLY A 219 -13.24 -21.05 12.89
C GLY A 219 -13.47 -19.55 12.66
N THR A 220 -12.76 -18.68 13.35
CA THR A 220 -12.81 -17.22 13.13
C THR A 220 -12.29 -16.87 11.73
N LEU A 221 -12.99 -16.01 11.01
CA LEU A 221 -12.52 -15.47 9.74
C LEU A 221 -11.81 -14.13 9.99
N SER A 222 -10.57 -14.02 9.52
CA SER A 222 -9.78 -12.78 9.50
C SER A 222 -9.75 -12.22 8.08
N VAL A 223 -10.22 -10.98 7.91
CA VAL A 223 -10.48 -10.37 6.60
C VAL A 223 -9.80 -9.00 6.49
N PRO A 224 -8.96 -8.77 5.47
CA PRO A 224 -8.41 -7.44 5.20
C PRO A 224 -9.47 -6.52 4.60
N ASP A 225 -9.42 -5.24 4.98
CA ASP A 225 -10.19 -4.21 4.31
C ASP A 225 -9.28 -3.39 3.39
N PHE A 226 -9.61 -3.42 2.11
CA PHE A 226 -8.88 -2.74 1.05
C PHE A 226 -9.49 -1.37 0.73
N ASN A 227 -8.70 -0.49 0.11
CA ASN A 227 -9.15 0.85 -0.26
C ASN A 227 -10.40 0.83 -1.14
N GLY A 228 -11.45 1.52 -0.71
CA GLY A 228 -12.75 1.59 -1.40
C GLY A 228 -13.19 3.00 -1.75
N ASN A 229 -14.48 3.27 -1.63
CA ASN A 229 -15.11 4.56 -1.87
C ASN A 229 -15.06 5.52 -0.65
N LEU A 230 -14.53 5.08 0.47
CA LEU A 230 -14.45 5.81 1.75
C LEU A 230 -15.82 6.09 2.41
N PHE A 231 -16.87 5.41 1.98
CA PHE A 231 -18.18 5.51 2.62
C PHE A 231 -18.21 4.77 3.95
N PHE A 232 -17.52 3.62 4.01
CA PHE A 232 -17.40 2.76 5.17
C PHE A 232 -18.73 2.16 5.66
N ASN A 233 -19.76 2.08 4.80
CA ASN A 233 -21.09 1.60 5.21
C ASN A 233 -21.01 0.31 6.04
N THR A 234 -20.38 -0.75 5.50
CA THR A 234 -20.28 -2.05 6.19
C THR A 234 -19.51 -1.96 7.51
N LEU A 235 -18.28 -1.41 7.48
CA LEU A 235 -17.45 -1.34 8.69
C LEU A 235 -18.00 -0.32 9.70
N GLY A 236 -18.61 0.75 9.22
CA GLY A 236 -19.30 1.73 10.07
C GLY A 236 -20.50 1.11 10.79
N ASN A 237 -21.31 0.29 10.09
CA ASN A 237 -22.37 -0.50 10.71
C ASN A 237 -21.80 -1.43 11.77
N MET A 238 -20.72 -2.18 11.46
CA MET A 238 -20.07 -3.12 12.39
C MET A 238 -19.52 -2.44 13.66
N LEU A 239 -19.08 -1.17 13.58
CA LEU A 239 -18.65 -0.42 14.76
C LEU A 239 -19.81 -0.10 15.74
N LEU A 240 -21.03 0.08 15.22
CA LEU A 240 -22.20 0.40 16.02
C LEU A 240 -23.01 -0.84 16.39
N ASN A 241 -23.06 -1.82 15.50
CA ASN A 241 -23.71 -3.10 15.68
C ASN A 241 -22.75 -4.20 15.20
N PRO A 242 -22.04 -4.89 16.11
CA PRO A 242 -20.98 -5.82 15.76
C PRO A 242 -21.52 -7.17 15.24
N ARG A 243 -22.42 -7.15 14.27
CA ARG A 243 -22.97 -8.33 13.59
C ARG A 243 -22.90 -8.19 12.08
N ALA A 244 -22.72 -9.32 11.39
CA ALA A 244 -22.75 -9.37 9.92
C ALA A 244 -23.28 -10.72 9.43
N GLY A 245 -23.79 -10.70 8.20
CA GLY A 245 -24.12 -11.89 7.43
C GLY A 245 -23.21 -11.99 6.21
N LEU A 246 -22.59 -13.13 6.00
CA LEU A 246 -21.69 -13.39 4.87
C LEU A 246 -22.31 -14.41 3.92
N VAL A 247 -22.03 -14.27 2.62
CA VAL A 247 -22.28 -15.33 1.64
C VAL A 247 -21.09 -15.50 0.70
N PHE A 248 -20.57 -16.71 0.65
CA PHE A 248 -19.59 -17.17 -0.34
C PHE A 248 -20.31 -17.97 -1.41
N VAL A 249 -19.85 -17.87 -2.64
CA VAL A 249 -20.40 -18.52 -3.81
C VAL A 249 -19.31 -19.35 -4.48
N ASP A 250 -19.55 -20.63 -4.68
CA ASP A 250 -18.77 -21.38 -5.66
C ASP A 250 -19.32 -21.05 -7.06
N MET A 251 -18.53 -20.28 -7.80
CA MET A 251 -18.92 -19.79 -9.12
C MET A 251 -19.11 -20.90 -10.16
N ARG A 252 -18.59 -22.13 -9.91
CA ARG A 252 -18.66 -23.27 -10.82
C ARG A 252 -19.84 -24.20 -10.54
N SER A 253 -20.11 -24.44 -9.25
CA SER A 253 -21.20 -25.35 -8.82
C SER A 253 -22.50 -24.61 -8.52
N GLY A 254 -22.41 -23.29 -8.22
CA GLY A 254 -23.55 -22.51 -7.72
C GLY A 254 -23.88 -22.80 -6.26
N ASP A 255 -22.97 -23.43 -5.52
CA ASP A 255 -23.16 -23.67 -4.09
C ASP A 255 -23.05 -22.35 -3.33
N LEU A 256 -23.89 -22.20 -2.31
CA LEU A 256 -23.89 -21.06 -1.41
C LEU A 256 -23.49 -21.50 0.00
N LEU A 257 -22.54 -20.77 0.59
CA LEU A 257 -22.19 -20.86 1.99
C LEU A 257 -22.57 -19.54 2.66
N GLN A 258 -23.65 -19.56 3.44
CA GLN A 258 -24.18 -18.42 4.16
C GLN A 258 -23.85 -18.52 5.64
N MET A 259 -23.46 -17.42 6.26
CA MET A 259 -23.11 -17.38 7.68
C MET A 259 -23.63 -16.10 8.30
N THR A 260 -24.11 -16.19 9.54
CA THR A 260 -24.34 -15.03 10.40
C THR A 260 -23.50 -15.13 11.66
N GLY A 261 -23.14 -14.01 12.26
CA GLY A 261 -22.30 -14.01 13.45
C GLY A 261 -21.84 -12.62 13.88
N ARG A 262 -20.92 -12.60 14.85
CA ARG A 262 -20.36 -11.37 15.42
C ARG A 262 -19.16 -10.88 14.62
N THR A 263 -18.87 -9.59 14.73
CA THR A 263 -17.73 -8.94 14.06
C THR A 263 -16.90 -8.12 15.04
N GLU A 264 -15.62 -7.92 14.67
CA GLU A 264 -14.69 -7.01 15.34
C GLU A 264 -13.92 -6.24 14.29
N VAL A 265 -13.96 -4.91 14.31
CA VAL A 265 -13.20 -4.04 13.40
C VAL A 265 -11.89 -3.64 14.09
N ILE A 266 -10.75 -3.92 13.44
CA ILE A 266 -9.41 -3.65 13.96
C ILE A 266 -8.77 -2.56 13.09
N VAL A 267 -8.67 -1.35 13.65
CA VAL A 267 -8.18 -0.17 12.91
C VAL A 267 -6.66 -0.12 12.87
N ASP A 268 -5.99 -0.47 13.98
CA ASP A 268 -4.54 -0.34 14.16
C ASP A 268 -3.91 -1.72 14.46
N ASP A 269 -3.91 -2.61 13.47
CA ASP A 269 -3.22 -3.91 13.57
C ASP A 269 -1.83 -3.80 12.92
N PRO A 270 -0.74 -4.09 13.65
CA PRO A 270 0.61 -4.15 13.07
C PRO A 270 0.74 -5.11 11.88
N GLN A 271 -0.06 -6.18 11.85
CA GLN A 271 -0.08 -7.14 10.74
C GLN A 271 -0.61 -6.53 9.44
N THR A 272 -1.44 -5.49 9.52
CA THR A 272 -1.97 -4.77 8.35
C THR A 272 -0.84 -4.26 7.45
N LEU A 273 0.28 -3.79 8.02
CA LEU A 273 1.44 -3.32 7.26
C LEU A 273 2.12 -4.43 6.44
N ALA A 274 2.05 -5.66 6.91
CA ALA A 274 2.62 -6.81 6.19
C ALA A 274 1.67 -7.34 5.11
N PHE A 275 0.36 -7.08 5.21
CA PHE A 275 -0.64 -7.51 4.23
C PHE A 275 -0.72 -6.54 3.05
N ILE A 276 -0.37 -7.00 1.85
CA ILE A 276 -0.33 -6.16 0.65
C ILE A 276 -1.71 -5.54 0.37
N GLY A 277 -1.78 -4.21 0.33
CA GLY A 277 -2.98 -3.46 -0.04
C GLY A 277 -4.00 -3.25 1.08
N ALA A 278 -3.86 -3.92 2.24
CA ALA A 278 -4.77 -3.73 3.37
C ALA A 278 -4.56 -2.36 4.04
N GLU A 279 -5.63 -1.75 4.48
CA GLU A 279 -5.63 -0.51 5.26
C GLU A 279 -6.05 -0.76 6.71
N ARG A 280 -6.80 -1.82 6.95
CA ARG A 280 -7.23 -2.31 8.27
C ARG A 280 -7.63 -3.77 8.16
N MET A 281 -8.00 -4.38 9.30
CA MET A 281 -8.50 -5.76 9.40
C MET A 281 -9.85 -5.79 10.08
N TRP A 282 -10.61 -6.84 9.89
CA TRP A 282 -11.76 -7.16 10.70
C TRP A 282 -11.90 -8.68 10.84
N ARG A 283 -12.52 -9.11 11.93
CA ARG A 283 -12.79 -10.51 12.24
C ARG A 283 -14.27 -10.79 12.20
N PHE A 284 -14.60 -12.01 11.81
CA PHE A 284 -15.95 -12.54 11.83
C PHE A 284 -15.97 -13.86 12.59
N TYR A 285 -16.86 -13.95 13.56
CA TYR A 285 -17.07 -15.10 14.42
C TYR A 285 -18.37 -15.77 14.01
N PRO A 286 -18.35 -16.86 13.20
CA PRO A 286 -19.56 -17.54 12.75
C PRO A 286 -20.35 -18.10 13.92
N GLU A 287 -21.66 -17.93 13.93
CA GLU A 287 -22.57 -18.46 14.95
C GLU A 287 -23.56 -19.47 14.33
N ARG A 288 -24.03 -19.19 13.11
CA ARG A 288 -24.89 -20.07 12.32
C ARG A 288 -24.39 -20.12 10.88
N ILE A 289 -24.36 -21.30 10.31
CA ILE A 289 -23.83 -21.59 8.98
C ILE A 289 -24.86 -22.40 8.20
N VAL A 290 -25.28 -21.91 7.06
CA VAL A 290 -26.22 -22.59 6.15
C VAL A 290 -25.55 -22.88 4.83
N ARG A 291 -25.60 -24.13 4.40
CA ARG A 291 -25.09 -24.60 3.10
C ARG A 291 -26.23 -24.89 2.19
N ARG A 292 -26.18 -24.35 1.00
CA ARG A 292 -27.21 -24.57 -0.05
C ARG A 292 -26.52 -25.08 -1.32
N PRO A 293 -26.33 -26.42 -1.45
CA PRO A 293 -25.66 -27.00 -2.63
C PRO A 293 -26.49 -26.71 -3.88
N GLY A 294 -25.84 -26.17 -4.95
CA GLY A 294 -26.51 -25.77 -6.18
C GLY A 294 -27.64 -24.74 -5.98
N GLY A 295 -27.62 -24.01 -4.84
CA GLY A 295 -28.66 -23.05 -4.48
C GLY A 295 -28.79 -21.86 -5.42
N LEU A 296 -27.86 -21.69 -6.36
CA LEU A 296 -27.87 -20.65 -7.37
C LEU A 296 -27.96 -21.26 -8.75
N ALA A 297 -28.98 -20.89 -9.50
CA ALA A 297 -29.20 -21.37 -10.87
C ALA A 297 -28.32 -20.68 -11.93
N LEU A 298 -27.12 -20.28 -11.53
CA LEU A 298 -26.11 -19.65 -12.38
C LEU A 298 -24.75 -20.30 -12.18
N ARG A 299 -23.98 -20.39 -13.27
CA ARG A 299 -22.58 -20.78 -13.28
C ARG A 299 -21.79 -19.68 -13.97
N TRP A 300 -20.57 -19.43 -13.52
CA TRP A 300 -19.72 -18.40 -14.11
C TRP A 300 -18.42 -18.99 -14.66
N VAL A 301 -17.99 -18.41 -15.76
CA VAL A 301 -16.72 -18.70 -16.41
C VAL A 301 -15.89 -17.44 -16.43
N ASP A 302 -14.65 -17.55 -16.00
CA ASP A 302 -13.70 -16.45 -16.03
C ASP A 302 -13.46 -15.98 -17.47
N MET A 303 -13.32 -14.68 -17.66
CA MET A 303 -12.97 -14.10 -18.96
C MET A 303 -11.44 -13.96 -19.07
N ASP A 304 -10.93 -14.07 -20.30
CA ASP A 304 -9.53 -13.77 -20.59
C ASP A 304 -9.20 -12.34 -20.14
N ASP A 305 -8.04 -12.15 -19.51
CA ASP A 305 -7.63 -10.86 -18.90
C ASP A 305 -8.67 -10.28 -17.91
N GLY A 306 -9.52 -11.12 -17.36
CA GLY A 306 -10.63 -10.75 -16.49
C GLY A 306 -10.24 -10.35 -15.07
N ILE A 307 -9.01 -10.59 -14.65
CA ILE A 307 -8.56 -10.23 -13.28
C ILE A 307 -8.57 -8.70 -13.12
N SER A 308 -9.18 -8.24 -12.05
CA SER A 308 -9.19 -6.81 -11.74
C SER A 308 -7.80 -6.28 -11.44
N PRO A 309 -7.36 -5.15 -12.02
CA PRO A 309 -6.11 -4.52 -11.65
C PRO A 309 -5.99 -4.22 -10.14
N ASN A 310 -7.11 -3.98 -9.47
CA ASN A 310 -7.13 -3.77 -8.02
C ASN A 310 -6.94 -5.08 -7.24
N VAL A 311 -7.40 -6.22 -7.74
CA VAL A 311 -7.13 -7.55 -7.16
C VAL A 311 -5.64 -7.86 -7.24
N LEU A 312 -4.97 -7.52 -8.34
CA LEU A 312 -3.51 -7.69 -8.48
C LEU A 312 -2.70 -6.89 -7.45
N MET A 313 -3.29 -5.82 -6.89
CA MET A 313 -2.67 -4.98 -5.84
C MET A 313 -2.96 -5.47 -4.42
N THR A 314 -3.61 -6.62 -4.25
CA THR A 314 -3.86 -7.25 -2.95
C THR A 314 -2.92 -8.42 -2.71
N GLY A 315 -2.71 -8.78 -1.45
CA GLY A 315 -1.99 -9.99 -1.04
C GLY A 315 -2.91 -11.10 -0.58
N SER A 316 -2.29 -12.20 -0.18
CA SER A 316 -2.89 -13.31 0.55
C SER A 316 -2.32 -13.40 1.97
N TRP A 317 -2.92 -14.21 2.82
CA TRP A 317 -2.38 -14.51 4.16
C TRP A 317 -1.06 -15.27 4.09
N GLU A 318 -0.86 -16.10 3.07
CA GLU A 318 0.41 -16.76 2.81
C GLU A 318 1.52 -15.73 2.50
N ASP A 319 1.23 -14.77 1.62
CA ASP A 319 2.14 -13.65 1.32
C ASP A 319 2.50 -12.86 2.58
N MET A 320 1.50 -12.55 3.42
CA MET A 320 1.72 -11.82 4.67
C MET A 320 2.62 -12.60 5.64
N GLN A 321 2.34 -13.89 5.85
CA GLN A 321 3.15 -14.73 6.73
C GLN A 321 4.59 -14.86 6.23
N ALA A 322 4.78 -15.02 4.90
CA ALA A 322 6.09 -15.05 4.29
C ALA A 322 6.86 -13.74 4.50
N ARG A 323 6.18 -12.59 4.40
CA ARG A 323 6.76 -11.26 4.67
C ARG A 323 7.11 -11.06 6.15
N LEU A 324 6.28 -11.52 7.08
CA LEU A 324 6.58 -11.46 8.52
C LEU A 324 7.80 -12.31 8.88
N LYS A 325 7.91 -13.52 8.31
CA LYS A 325 9.12 -14.36 8.46
C LYS A 325 10.36 -13.66 7.90
N ALA A 326 10.24 -13.04 6.72
CA ALA A 326 11.32 -12.25 6.12
C ALA A 326 11.71 -11.05 7.00
N ALA A 327 10.73 -10.38 7.63
CA ALA A 327 10.99 -9.27 8.54
C ALA A 327 11.75 -9.69 9.81
N ALA A 328 11.52 -10.90 10.32
CA ALA A 328 12.26 -11.44 11.47
C ALA A 328 13.76 -11.66 11.15
N LEU A 329 14.13 -11.74 9.87
CA LEU A 329 15.50 -11.94 9.39
C LEU A 329 16.18 -10.64 8.92
N GLN A 330 15.77 -9.47 9.40
CA GLN A 330 16.25 -8.15 8.92
C GLN A 330 17.78 -8.02 8.94
N GLN A 331 18.43 -8.58 9.94
CA GLN A 331 19.88 -8.52 10.10
C GLN A 331 20.62 -9.67 9.41
N SER A 332 19.92 -10.68 8.93
CA SER A 332 20.51 -11.87 8.31
C SER A 332 20.81 -11.64 6.83
N TRP A 333 21.91 -12.23 6.35
CA TRP A 333 22.20 -12.32 4.94
C TRP A 333 21.35 -13.42 4.30
N ARG A 334 20.49 -13.06 3.37
CA ARG A 334 19.58 -13.96 2.66
C ARG A 334 20.03 -14.11 1.21
N PRO A 335 19.93 -15.31 0.61
CA PRO A 335 20.22 -15.51 -0.80
C PRO A 335 19.07 -14.97 -1.66
N TYR A 336 19.42 -14.21 -2.68
CA TYR A 336 18.51 -13.73 -3.72
C TYR A 336 19.02 -14.16 -5.08
N ARG A 337 18.15 -14.73 -5.90
CA ARG A 337 18.45 -15.13 -7.28
C ARG A 337 18.27 -13.97 -8.23
N VAL A 338 19.24 -13.73 -9.10
CA VAL A 338 19.13 -12.79 -10.19
C VAL A 338 18.18 -13.37 -11.25
N THR A 339 17.00 -12.75 -11.40
CA THR A 339 15.95 -13.23 -12.33
C THR A 339 15.98 -12.49 -13.67
N GLN A 340 16.47 -11.25 -13.68
CA GLN A 340 16.56 -10.42 -14.87
C GLN A 340 17.70 -9.42 -14.76
N ILE A 341 18.34 -9.12 -15.88
CA ILE A 341 19.37 -8.08 -16.02
C ILE A 341 18.96 -7.18 -17.18
N VAL A 342 18.99 -5.85 -16.95
CA VAL A 342 18.61 -4.84 -17.95
C VAL A 342 19.66 -3.74 -18.01
N ASP A 343 20.17 -3.42 -19.21
CA ASP A 343 21.00 -2.24 -19.43
C ASP A 343 20.10 -1.00 -19.57
N GLU A 344 20.14 -0.13 -18.58
CA GLU A 344 19.27 1.06 -18.51
C GLU A 344 19.91 2.28 -19.21
N SER A 345 21.23 2.31 -19.26
CA SER A 345 22.03 3.31 -19.96
C SER A 345 23.43 2.78 -20.17
N GLU A 346 24.30 3.57 -20.80
CA GLU A 346 25.72 3.23 -21.03
C GLU A 346 26.46 2.79 -19.75
N HIS A 347 26.04 3.31 -18.60
CA HIS A 347 26.75 3.10 -17.34
C HIS A 347 25.92 2.45 -16.24
N ILE A 348 24.61 2.32 -16.40
CA ILE A 348 23.68 1.81 -15.38
C ILE A 348 23.04 0.52 -15.85
N ARG A 349 23.14 -0.52 -15.00
CA ARG A 349 22.53 -1.83 -15.20
C ARG A 349 21.65 -2.20 -14.02
N SER A 350 20.45 -2.66 -14.30
CA SER A 350 19.49 -3.16 -13.31
C SER A 350 19.60 -4.66 -13.13
N PHE A 351 19.52 -5.09 -11.87
CA PHE A 351 19.43 -6.49 -11.47
C PHE A 351 18.14 -6.70 -10.70
N HIS A 352 17.28 -7.60 -11.17
CA HIS A 352 16.08 -8.02 -10.49
C HIS A 352 16.38 -9.24 -9.65
N LEU A 353 15.98 -9.19 -8.38
CA LEU A 353 16.37 -10.15 -7.36
C LEU A 353 15.11 -10.73 -6.70
N ALA A 354 14.95 -12.05 -6.77
CA ALA A 354 13.90 -12.78 -6.09
C ALA A 354 14.48 -13.59 -4.91
N PRO A 355 13.80 -13.74 -3.79
CA PRO A 355 14.27 -14.59 -2.69
C PRO A 355 14.45 -16.04 -3.16
N ASP A 356 15.56 -16.67 -2.76
CA ASP A 356 15.89 -18.08 -3.08
C ASP A 356 15.69 -19.02 -1.90
N ASP A 357 15.29 -18.51 -0.74
CA ASP A 357 15.12 -19.24 0.50
C ASP A 357 13.66 -19.64 0.79
N GLY A 358 12.75 -19.45 -0.18
CA GLY A 358 11.32 -19.74 -0.04
C GLY A 358 10.55 -18.78 0.87
N LEU A 359 11.19 -17.71 1.34
CA LEU A 359 10.54 -16.64 2.13
C LEU A 359 10.09 -15.49 1.23
N GLY A 360 9.17 -14.67 1.75
CA GLY A 360 8.70 -13.49 1.04
C GLY A 360 9.74 -12.37 0.93
N LEU A 361 9.40 -11.37 0.14
CA LEU A 361 10.13 -10.11 0.12
C LEU A 361 9.91 -9.33 1.42
N PRO A 362 10.93 -8.69 1.99
CA PRO A 362 10.77 -7.84 3.17
C PRO A 362 9.89 -6.64 2.83
N VAL A 363 9.18 -6.13 3.83
CA VAL A 363 8.47 -4.84 3.73
C VAL A 363 9.52 -3.76 3.46
N ARG A 364 9.23 -2.88 2.50
CA ARG A 364 10.14 -1.83 2.05
C ARG A 364 9.39 -0.55 1.68
N GLN A 365 10.12 0.54 1.66
CA GLN A 365 9.62 1.86 1.27
C GLN A 365 10.38 2.37 0.02
N ALA A 366 9.71 3.20 -0.78
CA ALA A 366 10.34 3.79 -1.96
C ALA A 366 11.45 4.78 -1.57
N GLY A 367 12.64 4.56 -2.10
CA GLY A 367 13.84 5.34 -1.79
C GLY A 367 14.86 4.62 -0.90
N GLN A 368 14.47 3.51 -0.24
CA GLN A 368 15.41 2.70 0.55
C GLN A 368 16.49 2.04 -0.33
N HIS A 369 17.59 1.68 0.31
CA HIS A 369 18.70 0.93 -0.29
C HIS A 369 18.79 -0.49 0.24
N LEU A 370 19.40 -1.38 -0.55
CA LEU A 370 19.62 -2.78 -0.25
C LEU A 370 21.11 -3.00 0.03
N PRO A 371 21.50 -3.41 1.24
CA PRO A 371 22.85 -3.89 1.53
C PRO A 371 23.05 -5.25 0.85
N ILE A 372 24.04 -5.37 0.00
CA ILE A 372 24.46 -6.64 -0.59
C ILE A 372 25.91 -6.98 -0.21
N ARG A 373 26.23 -8.26 -0.15
CA ARG A 373 27.62 -8.70 -0.03
C ARG A 373 27.99 -9.57 -1.21
N VAL A 374 29.21 -9.35 -1.69
CA VAL A 374 29.75 -10.04 -2.86
C VAL A 374 31.16 -10.51 -2.53
N ARG A 375 31.46 -11.78 -2.83
CA ARG A 375 32.81 -12.33 -2.72
C ARG A 375 33.51 -12.15 -4.05
N LEU A 376 34.58 -11.35 -4.07
CA LEU A 376 35.40 -11.16 -5.25
C LEU A 376 36.49 -12.24 -5.33
N PRO A 377 36.92 -12.66 -6.55
CA PRO A 377 38.06 -13.54 -6.72
C PRO A 377 39.32 -12.94 -6.09
N GLY A 378 39.97 -13.72 -5.22
CA GLY A 378 41.23 -13.29 -4.57
C GLY A 378 41.06 -12.50 -3.28
N GLU A 379 39.80 -12.16 -2.89
CA GLU A 379 39.53 -11.52 -1.61
C GLU A 379 39.21 -12.56 -0.54
N GLU A 380 39.81 -12.42 0.66
CA GLU A 380 39.56 -13.34 1.78
C GLU A 380 38.14 -13.16 2.40
N ALA A 381 37.65 -11.91 2.45
CA ALA A 381 36.36 -11.56 3.00
C ALA A 381 35.41 -11.01 1.91
N PRO A 382 34.08 -11.23 2.04
CA PRO A 382 33.13 -10.62 1.13
C PRO A 382 33.06 -9.11 1.34
N LEU A 383 32.88 -8.37 0.25
CA LEU A 383 32.70 -6.93 0.26
C LEU A 383 31.22 -6.55 0.35
N VAL A 384 30.88 -5.68 1.29
CA VAL A 384 29.53 -5.16 1.46
C VAL A 384 29.38 -3.81 0.73
N ARG A 385 28.31 -3.66 -0.04
CA ARG A 385 27.91 -2.39 -0.68
C ARG A 385 26.40 -2.21 -0.59
N THR A 386 26.00 -0.96 -0.55
CA THR A 386 24.57 -0.57 -0.56
C THR A 386 24.20 0.00 -1.92
N TYR A 387 23.08 -0.46 -2.47
CA TYR A 387 22.53 0.05 -3.72
C TYR A 387 21.06 0.42 -3.52
N THR A 388 20.66 1.60 -3.99
CA THR A 388 19.28 2.05 -3.89
C THR A 388 18.35 1.11 -4.66
N LEU A 389 17.22 0.81 -4.07
CA LEU A 389 16.14 0.10 -4.73
C LEU A 389 15.48 1.04 -5.75
N SER A 390 15.52 0.66 -7.03
CA SER A 390 14.88 1.39 -8.13
C SER A 390 13.48 0.87 -8.48
N GLY A 391 13.05 -0.25 -7.85
CA GLY A 391 11.70 -0.79 -7.92
C GLY A 391 10.77 -0.17 -6.86
N ALA A 392 9.46 -0.25 -7.09
CA ALA A 392 8.46 0.19 -6.12
C ALA A 392 8.25 -0.84 -4.99
N PRO A 393 7.72 -0.42 -3.82
CA PRO A 393 7.36 -1.35 -2.75
C PRO A 393 6.37 -2.44 -3.14
N ALA A 394 5.52 -2.18 -4.13
CA ALA A 394 4.52 -3.12 -4.63
C ALA A 394 5.05 -4.12 -5.68
N ASP A 395 6.29 -3.98 -6.15
CA ASP A 395 6.86 -4.89 -7.15
C ASP A 395 7.15 -6.28 -6.55
N ASP A 396 7.05 -7.32 -7.37
CA ASP A 396 7.25 -8.73 -6.98
C ASP A 396 8.73 -9.15 -6.90
N ALA A 397 9.66 -8.22 -7.12
CA ALA A 397 11.11 -8.43 -7.01
C ALA A 397 11.78 -7.19 -6.40
N LEU A 398 12.95 -7.37 -5.79
CA LEU A 398 13.84 -6.25 -5.52
C LEU A 398 14.58 -5.88 -6.80
N ARG A 399 14.72 -4.60 -7.07
CA ARG A 399 15.53 -4.12 -8.19
C ARG A 399 16.59 -3.14 -7.70
N ILE A 400 17.85 -3.49 -7.88
CA ILE A 400 18.97 -2.56 -7.72
C ILE A 400 19.48 -2.12 -9.09
N SER A 401 19.77 -0.83 -9.26
CA SER A 401 20.32 -0.29 -10.50
C SER A 401 21.68 0.32 -10.22
N VAL A 402 22.69 -0.29 -10.80
CA VAL A 402 24.08 -0.13 -10.41
C VAL A 402 24.86 0.62 -11.49
N LYS A 403 25.48 1.74 -11.12
CA LYS A 403 26.45 2.44 -11.98
C LYS A 403 27.79 1.73 -11.92
N ARG A 404 28.42 1.49 -13.08
CA ARG A 404 29.76 0.84 -13.19
C ARG A 404 30.87 1.82 -12.82
N GLU A 405 31.33 1.78 -11.56
CA GLU A 405 32.29 2.75 -11.05
C GLU A 405 33.43 2.12 -10.21
N GLY A 406 33.11 1.29 -9.22
CA GLY A 406 34.07 0.64 -8.29
C GLY A 406 34.27 -0.85 -8.57
N VAL A 407 35.05 -1.53 -7.74
CA VAL A 407 35.39 -2.97 -7.92
C VAL A 407 34.16 -3.87 -7.86
N VAL A 408 33.26 -3.66 -6.90
CA VAL A 408 32.03 -4.47 -6.75
C VAL A 408 31.07 -4.19 -7.91
N SER A 409 30.86 -2.93 -8.29
CA SER A 409 29.96 -2.60 -9.41
C SER A 409 30.48 -3.12 -10.76
N ARG A 410 31.80 -3.12 -11.00
CA ARG A 410 32.40 -3.78 -12.17
C ARG A 410 32.16 -5.28 -12.15
N HIS A 411 32.38 -5.95 -11.01
CA HIS A 411 32.07 -7.37 -10.86
C HIS A 411 30.62 -7.69 -11.19
N LEU A 412 29.66 -6.90 -10.66
CA LEU A 412 28.23 -7.06 -10.97
C LEU A 412 27.97 -6.95 -12.49
N HIS A 413 28.52 -5.95 -13.14
CA HIS A 413 28.36 -5.75 -14.60
C HIS A 413 29.00 -6.84 -15.47
N GLU A 414 30.16 -7.34 -15.08
CA GLU A 414 30.98 -8.17 -15.94
C GLU A 414 30.82 -9.67 -15.67
N GLN A 415 30.56 -10.05 -14.43
CA GLN A 415 30.60 -11.45 -14.00
C GLN A 415 29.21 -12.00 -13.66
N VAL A 416 28.31 -11.20 -13.06
CA VAL A 416 26.99 -11.68 -12.61
C VAL A 416 26.08 -11.97 -13.81
N ARG A 417 25.39 -13.11 -13.75
CA ARG A 417 24.46 -13.60 -14.79
C ARG A 417 23.10 -13.91 -14.18
N ILE A 418 22.09 -14.02 -15.03
CA ILE A 418 20.76 -14.53 -14.65
C ILE A 418 20.93 -15.94 -14.07
N GLY A 419 20.33 -16.19 -12.92
CA GLY A 419 20.44 -17.44 -12.15
C GLY A 419 21.44 -17.40 -11.00
N ASP A 420 22.39 -16.46 -11.00
CA ASP A 420 23.36 -16.31 -9.91
C ASP A 420 22.68 -15.86 -8.61
N LEU A 421 23.34 -16.15 -7.48
CA LEU A 421 22.89 -15.76 -6.16
C LEU A 421 23.68 -14.55 -5.66
N ILE A 422 22.96 -13.56 -5.13
CA ILE A 422 23.51 -12.42 -4.41
C ILE A 422 22.94 -12.45 -3.00
N GLU A 423 23.80 -12.32 -1.99
CA GLU A 423 23.35 -12.22 -0.61
C GLU A 423 23.01 -10.76 -0.28
N ALA A 424 21.83 -10.55 0.31
CA ALA A 424 21.37 -9.23 0.74
C ALA A 424 20.73 -9.28 2.11
N ARG A 425 20.79 -8.18 2.83
CA ARG A 425 19.99 -7.93 4.04
C ARG A 425 18.68 -7.21 3.69
N ALA A 426 17.82 -7.00 4.68
CA ALA A 426 16.62 -6.22 4.47
C ALA A 426 16.92 -4.79 4.01
N PRO A 427 16.04 -4.18 3.20
CA PRO A 427 16.15 -2.77 2.81
C PRO A 427 16.20 -1.85 4.02
N ALA A 428 17.01 -0.79 3.92
CA ALA A 428 17.25 0.18 4.98
C ALA A 428 17.34 1.61 4.39
N GLY A 429 17.37 2.62 5.25
CA GLY A 429 17.49 4.03 4.89
C GLY A 429 16.23 4.84 5.18
N ALA A 430 16.45 6.12 5.49
CA ALA A 430 15.40 7.08 5.88
C ALA A 430 14.95 7.99 4.73
N PHE A 431 15.60 7.93 3.56
CA PHE A 431 15.25 8.71 2.38
C PHE A 431 14.03 8.10 1.69
N THR A 432 12.86 8.22 2.32
CA THR A 432 11.62 7.58 1.88
C THR A 432 10.53 8.60 1.57
N LEU A 433 9.63 8.25 0.65
CA LEU A 433 8.52 9.10 0.24
C LEU A 433 7.19 8.51 0.70
N ASP A 434 6.40 9.35 1.37
CA ASP A 434 5.00 9.06 1.72
C ASP A 434 4.07 9.55 0.59
N ALA A 435 3.41 8.60 -0.07
CA ALA A 435 2.47 8.88 -1.15
C ALA A 435 1.11 9.39 -0.65
N THR A 436 0.82 9.32 0.64
CA THR A 436 -0.46 9.75 1.24
C THR A 436 -0.52 11.26 1.49
N VAL A 437 0.64 11.92 1.56
CA VAL A 437 0.76 13.37 1.73
C VAL A 437 0.11 14.09 0.56
N ARG A 438 -0.66 15.14 0.85
CA ARG A 438 -1.40 15.88 -0.18
C ARG A 438 -0.58 16.95 -0.89
N ARG A 439 0.50 17.44 -0.25
CA ARG A 439 1.40 18.43 -0.85
C ARG A 439 2.08 17.84 -2.09
N PRO A 440 2.13 18.56 -3.22
CA PRO A 440 2.87 18.13 -4.41
C PRO A 440 4.35 17.87 -4.10
N VAL A 441 4.99 17.02 -4.90
CA VAL A 441 6.39 16.66 -4.71
C VAL A 441 7.21 16.96 -5.96
N VAL A 442 8.44 17.44 -5.74
CA VAL A 442 9.44 17.69 -6.79
C VAL A 442 10.62 16.75 -6.54
N LEU A 443 10.88 15.87 -7.49
CA LEU A 443 11.92 14.86 -7.46
C LEU A 443 13.06 15.29 -8.38
N LEU A 444 14.24 15.55 -7.83
CA LEU A 444 15.40 16.12 -8.52
C LEU A 444 16.53 15.08 -8.59
N ALA A 445 16.88 14.65 -9.79
CA ALA A 445 17.85 13.60 -10.01
C ALA A 445 18.97 14.00 -10.97
N ALA A 446 20.20 13.65 -10.63
CA ALA A 446 21.34 13.73 -11.57
C ALA A 446 22.13 12.42 -11.58
N GLY A 447 22.42 11.90 -12.78
CA GLY A 447 23.15 10.65 -12.95
C GLY A 447 22.46 9.46 -12.27
N VAL A 448 23.23 8.67 -11.50
CA VAL A 448 22.65 7.49 -10.78
C VAL A 448 21.68 7.85 -9.66
N GLY A 449 21.61 9.14 -9.24
CA GLY A 449 20.58 9.63 -8.32
C GLY A 449 19.15 9.49 -8.84
N VAL A 450 18.97 9.10 -10.10
CA VAL A 450 17.67 8.76 -10.66
C VAL A 450 17.04 7.49 -10.04
N THR A 451 17.84 6.62 -9.40
CA THR A 451 17.37 5.32 -8.88
C THR A 451 16.32 5.45 -7.76
N PRO A 452 16.52 6.23 -6.68
CA PRO A 452 15.46 6.44 -5.69
C PRO A 452 14.28 7.25 -6.27
N VAL A 453 14.56 8.19 -7.16
CA VAL A 453 13.53 9.01 -7.80
C VAL A 453 12.58 8.17 -8.64
N LEU A 454 13.10 7.19 -9.37
CA LEU A 454 12.27 6.24 -10.12
C LEU A 454 11.41 5.38 -9.18
N ALA A 455 11.99 4.84 -8.11
CA ALA A 455 11.23 4.08 -7.10
C ALA A 455 10.08 4.90 -6.51
N MET A 456 10.35 6.18 -6.19
CA MET A 456 9.36 7.12 -5.67
C MET A 456 8.27 7.43 -6.71
N ALA A 457 8.63 7.70 -7.97
CA ALA A 457 7.69 7.96 -9.05
C ALA A 457 6.77 6.74 -9.32
N ARG A 458 7.33 5.54 -9.36
CA ARG A 458 6.57 4.29 -9.48
C ARG A 458 5.60 4.11 -8.30
N HIS A 459 6.08 4.34 -7.09
CA HIS A 459 5.26 4.25 -5.88
C HIS A 459 4.09 5.23 -5.90
N LEU A 460 4.32 6.50 -6.29
CA LEU A 460 3.28 7.50 -6.43
C LEU A 460 2.19 7.08 -7.43
N VAL A 461 2.59 6.55 -8.58
CA VAL A 461 1.64 6.09 -9.61
C VAL A 461 0.85 4.86 -9.13
N ASN A 462 1.54 3.89 -8.49
CA ASN A 462 0.89 2.69 -7.95
C ASN A 462 -0.11 3.05 -6.85
N GLU A 463 0.27 3.90 -5.89
CA GLU A 463 -0.61 4.36 -4.83
C GLU A 463 -1.77 5.22 -5.36
N GLY A 464 -1.52 6.04 -6.38
CA GLY A 464 -2.56 6.78 -7.06
C GLY A 464 -3.64 5.89 -7.66
N ARG A 465 -3.24 4.77 -8.29
CA ARG A 465 -4.16 3.76 -8.79
C ARG A 465 -4.87 3.00 -7.65
N ARG A 466 -4.13 2.66 -6.59
CA ARG A 466 -4.67 1.95 -5.43
C ARG A 466 -5.67 2.78 -4.65
N THR A 467 -5.39 4.07 -4.40
CA THR A 467 -6.18 4.93 -3.52
C THR A 467 -7.12 5.91 -4.23
N ARG A 468 -7.03 6.04 -5.55
CA ARG A 468 -7.68 7.10 -6.36
C ARG A 468 -7.24 8.52 -5.98
N TYR A 469 -6.16 8.62 -5.25
CA TYR A 469 -5.51 9.88 -4.98
C TYR A 469 -4.07 9.79 -5.45
N ALA A 470 -3.77 10.36 -6.59
CA ALA A 470 -2.41 10.49 -7.07
C ALA A 470 -1.83 11.82 -6.56
N ARG A 471 -0.82 11.75 -5.68
CA ARG A 471 -0.04 12.91 -5.25
C ARG A 471 0.61 13.53 -6.47
N PRO A 472 0.38 14.84 -6.78
CA PRO A 472 1.00 15.47 -7.93
C PRO A 472 2.52 15.49 -7.80
N ALA A 473 3.23 15.14 -8.88
CA ALA A 473 4.67 15.01 -8.86
C ALA A 473 5.34 15.57 -10.12
N TRP A 474 6.50 16.19 -9.92
CA TRP A 474 7.41 16.61 -10.96
C TRP A 474 8.73 15.86 -10.82
N VAL A 475 9.20 15.26 -11.88
CA VAL A 475 10.53 14.63 -11.95
C VAL A 475 11.40 15.48 -12.88
N PHE A 476 12.52 15.96 -12.35
CA PHE A 476 13.59 16.58 -13.16
C PHE A 476 14.78 15.64 -13.17
N GLN A 477 15.08 15.12 -14.35
CA GLN A 477 16.20 14.19 -14.55
C GLN A 477 17.27 14.85 -15.39
N SER A 478 18.48 14.98 -14.84
CA SER A 478 19.64 15.52 -15.55
C SER A 478 20.66 14.43 -15.85
N ALA A 479 21.12 14.39 -17.10
CA ALA A 479 22.20 13.53 -17.56
C ALA A 479 23.21 14.34 -18.40
N SER A 480 24.42 13.82 -18.59
CA SER A 480 25.40 14.50 -19.45
C SER A 480 25.00 14.36 -20.92
N THR A 481 24.69 13.15 -21.35
CA THR A 481 24.31 12.86 -22.74
C THR A 481 23.06 11.97 -22.80
N ARG A 482 22.47 11.84 -23.98
CA ARG A 482 21.36 10.90 -24.23
C ARG A 482 21.70 9.46 -23.84
N ALA A 483 22.92 8.98 -24.15
CA ALA A 483 23.35 7.61 -23.83
C ALA A 483 23.41 7.32 -22.32
N GLN A 484 23.51 8.37 -21.50
CA GLN A 484 23.53 8.29 -20.04
C GLN A 484 22.18 8.51 -19.39
N LEU A 485 21.14 8.86 -20.17
CA LEU A 485 19.78 9.06 -19.67
C LEU A 485 19.09 7.71 -19.44
N ALA A 486 19.13 7.22 -18.21
CA ALA A 486 18.53 5.94 -17.83
C ALA A 486 17.01 6.01 -17.67
N PHE A 487 16.30 4.90 -17.87
CA PHE A 487 14.87 4.68 -17.60
C PHE A 487 13.90 5.58 -18.41
N ALA A 488 14.31 6.10 -19.55
CA ALA A 488 13.49 7.03 -20.33
C ALA A 488 12.12 6.43 -20.72
N SER A 489 12.10 5.16 -21.19
CA SER A 489 10.87 4.45 -21.56
C SER A 489 9.96 4.18 -20.35
N GLU A 490 10.56 3.85 -19.20
CA GLU A 490 9.81 3.58 -17.97
C GLU A 490 9.14 4.85 -17.43
N PHE A 491 9.85 5.97 -17.40
CA PHE A 491 9.25 7.25 -17.04
C PHE A 491 8.13 7.67 -18.02
N ALA A 492 8.28 7.45 -19.31
CA ALA A 492 7.24 7.73 -20.30
C ALA A 492 5.97 6.91 -20.02
N ALA A 493 6.13 5.63 -19.67
CA ALA A 493 5.02 4.77 -19.26
C ALA A 493 4.35 5.26 -17.95
N LEU A 494 5.14 5.70 -16.97
CA LEU A 494 4.63 6.24 -15.71
C LEU A 494 3.86 7.55 -15.90
N VAL A 495 4.36 8.47 -16.76
CA VAL A 495 3.68 9.71 -17.12
C VAL A 495 2.30 9.42 -17.72
N THR A 496 2.26 8.51 -18.70
CA THR A 496 0.99 8.07 -19.32
C THR A 496 0.05 7.49 -18.26
N ALA A 497 0.57 6.60 -17.42
CA ALA A 497 -0.20 5.88 -16.41
C ALA A 497 -0.69 6.77 -15.26
N SER A 498 -0.11 7.94 -15.07
CA SER A 498 -0.45 8.91 -14.03
C SER A 498 -1.63 9.81 -14.37
N GLU A 499 -2.15 9.74 -15.59
CA GLU A 499 -3.24 10.60 -16.07
C GLU A 499 -2.97 12.12 -15.83
N GLY A 500 -1.73 12.53 -16.08
CA GLY A 500 -1.29 13.92 -15.96
C GLY A 500 -0.89 14.36 -14.54
N LYS A 501 -0.83 13.44 -13.56
CA LYS A 501 -0.38 13.74 -12.18
C LYS A 501 1.13 13.68 -12.03
N LEU A 502 1.84 12.95 -12.88
CA LEU A 502 3.30 12.92 -12.94
C LEU A 502 3.78 13.66 -14.20
N ARG A 503 4.70 14.58 -14.03
CA ARG A 503 5.40 15.26 -15.14
C ARG A 503 6.87 14.92 -15.07
N HIS A 504 7.49 14.65 -16.22
CA HIS A 504 8.90 14.34 -16.34
C HIS A 504 9.58 15.33 -17.26
N VAL A 505 10.61 16.00 -16.77
CA VAL A 505 11.45 16.95 -17.49
C VAL A 505 12.87 16.42 -17.56
N ARG A 506 13.35 16.14 -18.77
CA ARG A 506 14.70 15.62 -19.03
C ARG A 506 15.62 16.75 -19.45
N LEU A 507 16.82 16.76 -18.87
CA LEU A 507 17.86 17.74 -19.19
C LEU A 507 19.12 17.02 -19.67
N LEU A 508 19.72 17.52 -20.73
CA LEU A 508 21.03 17.08 -21.20
C LEU A 508 22.02 18.24 -21.15
N SER A 509 23.18 18.02 -20.51
CA SER A 509 24.25 19.05 -20.51
C SER A 509 24.96 19.12 -21.86
N ASP A 510 24.98 18.02 -22.60
CA ASP A 510 25.42 17.88 -23.98
C ASP A 510 24.31 17.19 -24.79
N ALA A 511 23.60 17.97 -25.58
CA ALA A 511 22.48 17.52 -26.40
C ALA A 511 22.93 17.09 -27.81
N SER A 512 24.25 16.91 -28.07
CA SER A 512 24.78 16.48 -29.36
C SER A 512 24.15 15.19 -29.83
N GLY A 513 23.49 15.19 -30.99
CA GLY A 513 22.83 14.02 -31.57
C GLY A 513 21.49 13.64 -30.92
N ALA A 514 20.98 14.46 -29.99
CA ALA A 514 19.67 14.29 -29.36
C ALA A 514 18.62 15.24 -29.96
N VAL A 515 17.35 14.88 -29.92
CA VAL A 515 16.23 15.64 -30.49
C VAL A 515 15.42 16.28 -29.36
N ALA A 516 15.34 17.62 -29.37
CA ALA A 516 14.53 18.37 -28.41
C ALA A 516 13.04 17.99 -28.49
N GLY A 517 12.38 17.85 -27.35
CA GLY A 517 11.00 17.41 -27.25
C GLY A 517 10.79 15.90 -27.44
N VAL A 518 11.82 15.16 -27.84
CA VAL A 518 11.79 13.69 -27.98
C VAL A 518 12.71 13.03 -26.96
N ASP A 519 13.98 13.41 -26.95
CA ASP A 519 15.00 12.84 -26.07
C ASP A 519 15.18 13.68 -24.79
N TYR A 520 14.93 14.99 -24.85
CA TYR A 520 15.05 15.92 -23.74
C TYR A 520 14.13 17.13 -23.90
N GLU A 521 13.77 17.81 -22.83
CA GLU A 521 12.96 19.03 -22.81
C GLU A 521 13.81 20.31 -22.69
N ARG A 522 14.98 20.22 -22.05
CA ARG A 522 15.86 21.38 -21.82
C ARG A 522 17.33 20.98 -22.00
N GLU A 523 18.10 21.84 -22.62
CA GLU A 523 19.55 21.74 -22.68
C GLU A 523 20.19 22.47 -21.50
N GLY A 524 21.28 21.94 -20.98
CA GLY A 524 22.03 22.50 -19.87
C GLY A 524 21.88 21.75 -18.56
N ARG A 525 22.32 22.36 -17.47
CA ARG A 525 22.26 21.80 -16.13
C ARG A 525 21.00 22.22 -15.39
N LEU A 526 20.48 21.34 -14.57
CA LEU A 526 19.35 21.67 -13.70
C LEU A 526 19.77 22.71 -12.65
N GLY A 527 19.01 23.78 -12.57
CA GLY A 527 19.15 24.85 -11.59
C GLY A 527 17.80 25.34 -11.09
N VAL A 528 17.82 26.11 -10.00
CA VAL A 528 16.60 26.62 -9.35
C VAL A 528 15.77 27.53 -10.26
N ASP A 529 16.41 28.28 -11.14
CA ASP A 529 15.70 29.18 -12.08
C ASP A 529 14.77 28.40 -13.01
N LEU A 530 15.17 27.20 -13.45
CA LEU A 530 14.30 26.34 -14.25
C LEU A 530 13.10 25.83 -13.44
N LEU A 531 13.28 25.55 -12.13
CA LEU A 531 12.16 25.19 -11.27
C LEU A 531 11.16 26.35 -11.16
N ARG A 532 11.63 27.59 -11.01
CA ARG A 532 10.79 28.80 -10.98
C ARG A 532 10.04 29.03 -12.29
N GLU A 533 10.63 28.69 -13.43
CA GLU A 533 10.00 28.75 -14.74
C GLU A 533 8.87 27.76 -14.92
N LEU A 534 9.06 26.53 -14.47
CA LEU A 534 8.20 25.39 -14.85
C LEU A 534 7.19 25.00 -13.77
N LEU A 535 7.51 25.21 -12.48
CA LEU A 535 6.62 24.82 -11.39
C LEU A 535 5.49 25.83 -11.22
N PRO A 536 4.22 25.39 -11.17
CA PRO A 536 3.13 26.23 -10.71
C PRO A 536 3.39 26.80 -9.31
N PHE A 537 2.75 27.91 -9.00
CA PHE A 537 2.80 28.46 -7.65
C PHE A 537 2.02 27.56 -6.69
N ASP A 538 2.75 26.79 -5.88
CA ASP A 538 2.21 25.82 -4.93
C ASP A 538 3.24 25.57 -3.81
N ASP A 539 2.88 24.73 -2.85
CA ASP A 539 3.70 24.34 -1.70
C ASP A 539 4.25 22.93 -1.89
N TYR A 540 5.56 22.79 -2.11
CA TYR A 540 6.20 21.52 -2.51
C TYR A 540 7.08 20.91 -1.43
N ASP A 541 7.16 19.57 -1.42
CA ASP A 541 8.28 18.82 -0.84
C ASP A 541 9.31 18.51 -1.95
N PHE A 542 10.60 18.65 -1.63
CA PHE A 542 11.69 18.44 -2.58
C PHE A 542 12.52 17.23 -2.15
N TYR A 543 12.81 16.34 -3.11
CA TYR A 543 13.68 15.17 -2.92
C TYR A 543 14.85 15.28 -3.88
N LEU A 544 16.08 15.29 -3.36
CA LEU A 544 17.31 15.51 -4.10
C LEU A 544 18.19 14.28 -4.03
N CYS A 545 18.64 13.79 -5.18
CA CYS A 545 19.65 12.73 -5.24
C CYS A 545 20.56 12.88 -6.46
N GLY A 546 21.87 12.82 -6.25
CA GLY A 546 22.86 13.00 -7.30
C GLY A 546 24.25 13.32 -6.77
N PRO A 547 25.18 13.76 -7.63
CA PRO A 547 26.51 14.20 -7.23
C PRO A 547 26.47 15.33 -6.21
N GLN A 548 27.44 15.37 -5.29
CA GLN A 548 27.51 16.33 -4.18
C GLN A 548 27.33 17.79 -4.63
N GLY A 549 28.06 18.21 -5.66
CA GLY A 549 27.98 19.60 -6.16
C GLY A 549 26.58 19.95 -6.69
N PHE A 550 25.89 19.01 -7.35
CA PHE A 550 24.51 19.19 -7.78
C PHE A 550 23.57 19.35 -6.58
N MET A 551 23.67 18.46 -5.60
CA MET A 551 22.81 18.50 -4.43
C MET A 551 23.01 19.77 -3.62
N GLN A 552 24.26 20.20 -3.39
CA GLN A 552 24.56 21.43 -2.66
C GLN A 552 24.03 22.66 -3.39
N GLN A 553 24.25 22.76 -4.70
CA GLN A 553 23.72 23.86 -5.50
C GLN A 553 22.19 23.93 -5.45
N MET A 554 21.49 22.80 -5.59
CA MET A 554 20.04 22.79 -5.54
C MET A 554 19.52 23.11 -4.14
N TYR A 555 20.14 22.57 -3.09
CA TYR A 555 19.80 22.88 -1.71
C TYR A 555 19.96 24.38 -1.41
N ASP A 556 21.13 24.95 -1.69
CA ASP A 556 21.41 26.37 -1.44
C ASP A 556 20.42 27.28 -2.21
N GLY A 557 20.12 26.91 -3.47
CA GLY A 557 19.15 27.62 -4.27
C GLY A 557 17.72 27.56 -3.73
N LEU A 558 17.27 26.38 -3.26
CA LEU A 558 15.95 26.24 -2.62
C LEU A 558 15.88 27.00 -1.29
N ARG A 559 16.96 26.98 -0.49
CA ARG A 559 17.05 27.77 0.75
C ARG A 559 17.03 29.28 0.47
N ALA A 560 17.65 29.74 -0.64
CA ALA A 560 17.60 31.13 -1.07
C ALA A 560 16.20 31.57 -1.53
N LEU A 561 15.30 30.63 -1.84
CA LEU A 561 13.88 30.85 -2.11
C LEU A 561 13.00 30.67 -0.86
N ASP A 562 13.59 30.69 0.34
CA ASP A 562 12.91 30.50 1.64
C ASP A 562 12.16 29.17 1.79
N ILE A 563 12.49 28.13 0.99
CA ILE A 563 11.95 26.80 1.20
C ILE A 563 12.48 26.27 2.54
N ASN A 564 11.56 25.84 3.41
CA ASN A 564 11.90 25.32 4.73
C ASN A 564 12.78 24.06 4.61
N ASP A 565 13.84 23.97 5.42
CA ASP A 565 14.79 22.85 5.42
C ASP A 565 14.10 21.48 5.63
N ALA A 566 13.07 21.42 6.47
CA ALA A 566 12.27 20.21 6.71
C ALA A 566 11.53 19.67 5.48
N ARG A 567 11.44 20.45 4.41
CA ARG A 567 10.82 20.05 3.13
C ARG A 567 11.84 19.65 2.07
N ILE A 568 13.13 19.73 2.38
CA ILE A 568 14.22 19.38 1.47
C ILE A 568 14.85 18.08 1.95
N HIS A 569 14.46 17.00 1.33
CA HIS A 569 14.98 15.67 1.58
C HIS A 569 16.12 15.38 0.59
N ALA A 570 17.23 14.86 1.08
CA ALA A 570 18.38 14.58 0.25
C ALA A 570 19.07 13.28 0.66
N GLU A 571 19.56 12.50 -0.31
CA GLU A 571 20.42 11.34 -0.10
C GLU A 571 21.66 11.42 -0.98
N ALA A 572 22.83 11.37 -0.34
CA ALA A 572 24.11 11.32 -1.01
C ALA A 572 24.61 9.88 -1.16
N PHE A 573 25.22 9.56 -2.29
CA PHE A 573 25.93 8.29 -2.48
C PHE A 573 27.40 8.42 -2.09
N GLY A 574 27.84 7.61 -1.14
CA GLY A 574 29.21 7.62 -0.64
C GLY A 574 29.42 8.56 0.57
N PRO A 575 30.67 8.87 0.92
CA PRO A 575 31.02 9.60 2.13
C PRO A 575 30.75 11.12 2.08
N SER A 576 30.11 11.61 1.03
CA SER A 576 29.78 13.03 0.87
C SER A 576 28.50 13.38 1.63
N SER A 577 28.55 14.44 2.42
CA SER A 577 27.38 14.99 3.13
C SER A 577 26.94 16.34 2.53
N LEU A 578 25.64 16.60 2.59
CA LEU A 578 25.07 17.89 2.26
C LEU A 578 25.33 18.88 3.42
N ARG A 579 25.84 20.05 3.15
CA ARG A 579 25.99 21.11 4.16
C ARG A 579 24.68 21.85 4.28
N ARG A 580 23.93 21.57 5.37
CA ARG A 580 22.66 22.24 5.66
C ARG A 580 22.87 23.53 6.43
N THR A 581 22.18 24.60 6.01
CA THR A 581 22.14 25.87 6.74
C THR A 581 21.24 25.69 7.97
N ARG A 582 21.81 25.68 9.16
CA ARG A 582 21.04 25.66 10.42
C ARG A 582 20.51 27.06 10.71
N SER A 583 19.26 27.16 11.16
CA SER A 583 18.74 28.42 11.69
C SER A 583 19.48 28.80 12.98
N GLU A 584 19.68 30.09 13.24
CA GLU A 584 20.35 30.60 14.46
C GLU A 584 19.71 30.09 15.76
N GLN A 585 18.45 29.65 15.73
CA GLN A 585 17.72 29.06 16.87
C GLN A 585 18.06 27.59 17.14
N GLN A 586 18.82 26.93 16.27
CA GLN A 586 19.28 25.53 16.39
C GLN A 586 20.81 25.45 16.40
N ALA A 587 21.47 26.34 17.10
CA ALA A 587 22.90 26.20 17.35
C ALA A 587 23.14 24.81 17.97
N ALA A 588 23.82 23.93 17.22
CA ALA A 588 24.20 22.63 17.77
C ALA A 588 25.01 22.84 19.00
N PRO A 589 24.80 22.08 20.09
CA PRO A 589 25.75 22.08 21.21
C PRO A 589 27.14 21.80 20.64
N ALA A 590 28.15 22.51 21.16
CA ALA A 590 29.53 22.29 20.74
C ALA A 590 29.84 20.80 20.90
N LEU A 591 30.29 20.16 19.83
CA LEU A 591 30.68 18.75 19.88
C LEU A 591 31.90 18.62 20.81
N PRO A 592 31.91 17.62 21.70
CA PRO A 592 33.11 17.32 22.48
C PRO A 592 34.33 17.11 21.56
N ALA A 593 35.51 17.38 22.04
CA ALA A 593 36.74 17.06 21.32
C ALA A 593 36.87 15.55 21.13
N VAL A 594 37.52 15.13 20.05
CA VAL A 594 37.87 13.72 19.83
C VAL A 594 38.90 13.30 20.86
N ALA A 595 38.80 12.07 21.38
CA ALA A 595 39.74 11.52 22.33
C ALA A 595 41.17 11.60 21.79
N THR A 596 42.07 12.13 22.61
CA THR A 596 43.49 12.25 22.33
C THR A 596 44.30 11.06 22.84
N GLU A 597 43.69 10.25 23.71
CA GLU A 597 44.24 9.01 24.25
C GLU A 597 43.46 7.77 23.76
N SER A 598 44.08 6.61 23.96
CA SER A 598 43.50 5.33 23.62
C SER A 598 42.28 5.01 24.48
N VAL A 599 41.14 4.70 23.89
CA VAL A 599 39.85 4.39 24.55
C VAL A 599 39.52 2.92 24.41
N ALA A 600 39.17 2.27 25.54
CA ALA A 600 38.64 0.93 25.52
C ALA A 600 37.18 0.95 25.04
N VAL A 601 36.84 0.13 24.04
CA VAL A 601 35.50 0.01 23.46
C VAL A 601 35.00 -1.40 23.66
N MET A 602 33.83 -1.55 24.30
CA MET A 602 33.14 -2.83 24.49
C MET A 602 31.89 -2.90 23.62
N PHE A 603 31.82 -3.90 22.77
CA PHE A 603 30.62 -4.27 21.97
C PHE A 603 29.82 -5.29 22.78
N MET A 604 28.78 -4.81 23.48
CA MET A 604 28.13 -5.54 24.57
C MET A 604 27.35 -6.75 24.08
N ASP A 605 26.63 -6.65 22.96
CA ASP A 605 25.78 -7.72 22.45
C ASP A 605 26.63 -8.88 21.89
N SER A 606 27.80 -8.58 21.35
CA SER A 606 28.75 -9.56 20.83
C SER A 606 29.83 -9.99 21.82
N ALA A 607 29.87 -9.39 23.02
CA ALA A 607 30.88 -9.63 24.05
C ALA A 607 32.32 -9.47 23.52
N LYS A 608 32.55 -8.56 22.58
CA LYS A 608 33.89 -8.27 22.01
C LYS A 608 34.44 -6.99 22.54
N GLU A 609 35.75 -6.99 22.80
CA GLU A 609 36.50 -5.82 23.26
C GLU A 609 37.45 -5.35 22.14
N ALA A 610 37.57 -4.03 22.01
CA ALA A 610 38.51 -3.36 21.13
C ALA A 610 39.16 -2.17 21.83
N ARG A 611 40.24 -1.68 21.28
CA ARG A 611 40.88 -0.45 21.69
C ARG A 611 40.92 0.49 20.49
N TRP A 612 40.30 1.66 20.65
CA TRP A 612 40.37 2.71 19.66
C TRP A 612 41.54 3.61 19.97
N ASN A 613 42.35 3.95 18.97
CA ASN A 613 43.48 4.90 19.13
C ASN A 613 43.20 6.14 18.29
N PRO A 614 43.75 7.31 18.66
CA PRO A 614 43.65 8.50 17.81
C PRO A 614 44.14 8.21 16.38
N GLY A 615 43.25 8.42 15.39
CA GLY A 615 43.53 8.11 14.00
C GLY A 615 43.02 6.79 13.49
N ASP A 616 42.43 5.91 14.30
CA ASP A 616 41.87 4.61 13.90
C ASP A 616 40.56 4.73 13.07
N GLY A 617 40.08 5.95 12.82
CA GLY A 617 38.86 6.17 12.08
C GLY A 617 37.61 6.06 12.94
N SER A 618 36.50 5.60 12.33
CA SER A 618 35.19 5.53 12.96
C SER A 618 35.00 4.28 13.84
N LEU A 619 34.02 4.32 14.73
CA LEU A 619 33.61 3.16 15.54
C LEU A 619 33.08 1.99 14.69
N LEU A 620 32.54 2.26 13.48
CA LEU A 620 32.16 1.24 12.53
C LEU A 620 33.39 0.49 12.02
N GLU A 621 34.43 1.21 11.60
CA GLU A 621 35.67 0.61 11.14
C GLU A 621 36.36 -0.23 12.22
N LEU A 622 36.33 0.24 13.47
CA LEU A 622 36.82 -0.53 14.61
C LEU A 622 36.01 -1.83 14.83
N ALA A 623 34.69 -1.78 14.69
CA ALA A 623 33.83 -2.97 14.79
C ALA A 623 34.11 -3.96 13.68
N GLU A 624 34.26 -3.49 12.43
CA GLU A 624 34.61 -4.30 11.26
C GLU A 624 35.98 -4.98 11.43
N GLN A 625 36.97 -4.28 11.95
CA GLN A 625 38.31 -4.84 12.27
C GLN A 625 38.22 -5.96 13.33
N ARG A 626 37.21 -5.96 14.17
CA ARG A 626 36.94 -7.03 15.16
C ARG A 626 36.06 -8.15 14.60
N GLY A 627 35.80 -8.15 13.31
CA GLY A 627 34.96 -9.16 12.65
C GLY A 627 33.49 -9.06 13.06
N LEU A 628 33.02 -7.86 13.36
CA LEU A 628 31.61 -7.56 13.49
C LEU A 628 31.08 -7.02 12.16
N GLU A 629 29.81 -7.26 11.89
CA GLU A 629 29.12 -6.78 10.68
C GLU A 629 27.91 -5.92 11.05
N PRO A 630 28.12 -4.75 11.68
CA PRO A 630 26.99 -3.89 12.02
C PRO A 630 26.31 -3.36 10.74
N PRO A 631 25.01 -3.02 10.82
CA PRO A 631 24.33 -2.42 9.69
C PRO A 631 24.93 -1.05 9.36
N PHE A 632 25.11 -0.75 8.10
CA PHE A 632 25.50 0.58 7.61
C PHE A 632 24.93 0.87 6.22
N GLY A 633 24.91 2.15 5.82
CA GLY A 633 24.48 2.59 4.48
C GLY A 633 25.46 3.59 3.89
N CYS A 634 25.28 4.87 4.10
CA CYS A 634 26.04 5.97 3.49
C CYS A 634 27.49 6.13 3.98
N ARG A 635 27.85 5.61 5.14
CA ARG A 635 29.15 5.82 5.84
C ARG A 635 29.49 7.30 6.09
N GLY A 636 28.51 8.22 5.97
CA GLY A 636 28.70 9.67 6.13
C GLY A 636 27.72 10.32 7.12
N GLY A 637 26.96 9.54 7.90
CA GLY A 637 26.07 10.08 8.92
C GLY A 637 24.73 10.64 8.44
N SER A 638 24.33 10.39 7.15
CA SER A 638 23.10 10.95 6.59
C SER A 638 21.90 9.98 6.57
N CYS A 639 22.13 8.64 6.57
CA CYS A 639 21.05 7.67 6.37
C CYS A 639 20.50 7.02 7.66
N GLY A 640 21.18 7.14 8.79
CA GLY A 640 20.77 6.56 10.07
C GLY A 640 20.90 5.04 10.19
N SER A 641 21.35 4.31 9.16
CA SER A 641 21.39 2.83 9.14
C SER A 641 22.37 2.23 10.17
N CYS A 642 23.40 2.97 10.56
CA CYS A 642 24.43 2.55 11.54
C CYS A 642 24.15 3.05 12.95
N ARG A 643 22.90 3.44 13.24
CA ARG A 643 22.50 3.91 14.57
C ARG A 643 22.67 2.80 15.60
N THR A 644 23.42 3.10 16.67
CA THR A 644 23.77 2.16 17.75
C THR A 644 23.60 2.85 19.08
N ARG A 645 23.04 2.18 20.08
CA ARG A 645 22.89 2.72 21.42
C ARG A 645 24.24 2.78 22.14
N VAL A 646 24.48 3.91 22.79
CA VAL A 646 25.64 4.14 23.67
C VAL A 646 25.21 3.85 25.10
N LEU A 647 25.65 2.73 25.64
CA LEU A 647 25.27 2.28 27.00
C LEU A 647 26.12 2.95 28.08
N LYS A 648 27.39 3.31 27.75
CA LYS A 648 28.30 3.98 28.64
C LYS A 648 29.33 4.77 27.85
N GLY A 649 29.81 5.89 28.38
CA GLY A 649 30.77 6.77 27.71
C GLY A 649 30.10 7.82 26.87
N ALA A 650 30.86 8.51 26.04
CA ALA A 650 30.37 9.53 25.13
C ALA A 650 31.09 9.44 23.78
N VAL A 651 30.40 9.80 22.74
CA VAL A 651 30.91 9.88 21.36
C VAL A 651 30.93 11.32 20.88
N THR A 652 31.74 11.56 19.89
CA THR A 652 31.78 12.82 19.15
C THR A 652 31.91 12.56 17.65
N TYR A 653 31.85 13.61 16.87
CA TYR A 653 31.91 13.59 15.41
C TYR A 653 32.86 14.66 14.90
N ALA A 654 33.55 14.41 13.79
CA ALA A 654 34.37 15.43 13.15
C ALA A 654 33.49 16.57 12.58
N GLU A 655 32.36 16.21 12.00
CA GLU A 655 31.29 17.11 11.61
C GLU A 655 29.97 16.54 12.12
N ALA A 656 29.06 17.40 12.57
CA ALA A 656 27.76 16.94 13.09
C ALA A 656 26.98 16.18 11.98
N PRO A 657 26.51 14.95 12.26
CA PRO A 657 25.79 14.16 11.28
C PRO A 657 24.47 14.84 10.88
N GLU A 658 24.00 14.57 9.65
CA GLU A 658 22.71 15.06 9.16
C GLU A 658 21.54 14.34 9.82
N PHE A 659 21.68 13.03 10.04
CA PHE A 659 20.64 12.24 10.69
C PHE A 659 20.64 12.52 12.20
N ALA A 660 19.49 12.95 12.71
CA ALA A 660 19.32 13.19 14.13
C ALA A 660 19.29 11.87 14.92
N VAL A 661 20.06 11.77 15.98
CA VAL A 661 20.08 10.65 16.91
C VAL A 661 19.63 11.08 18.30
N ALA A 662 19.09 10.15 19.08
CA ALA A 662 18.78 10.37 20.47
C ALA A 662 20.07 10.55 21.29
N GLN A 663 19.96 11.10 22.52
CA GLN A 663 21.10 11.41 23.35
C GLN A 663 21.94 10.17 23.74
N ASP A 664 21.30 9.00 23.78
CA ASP A 664 21.90 7.69 24.06
C ASP A 664 22.22 6.89 22.79
N GLU A 665 22.28 7.53 21.62
CA GLU A 665 22.55 6.87 20.34
C GLU A 665 23.73 7.52 19.62
N ALA A 666 24.40 6.74 18.77
CA ALA A 666 25.47 7.19 17.89
C ALA A 666 25.34 6.63 16.47
N LEU A 667 25.75 7.41 15.48
CA LEU A 667 26.00 6.93 14.13
C LEU A 667 27.44 6.43 14.02
N ILE A 668 27.65 5.17 14.29
CA ILE A 668 29.01 4.60 14.43
C ILE A 668 29.87 4.71 13.17
N CYS A 669 29.27 4.96 12.00
CA CYS A 669 30.03 5.14 10.74
C CYS A 669 30.81 6.47 10.67
N CYS A 670 30.49 7.44 11.51
CA CYS A 670 31.19 8.74 11.60
C CYS A 670 31.47 9.16 13.05
N ALA A 671 31.03 8.36 14.03
CA ALA A 671 31.30 8.61 15.44
C ALA A 671 32.71 8.14 15.86
N MET A 672 33.33 8.88 16.77
CA MET A 672 34.58 8.56 17.43
C MET A 672 34.38 8.73 18.94
N PRO A 673 35.21 8.12 19.82
CA PRO A 673 35.17 8.39 21.24
C PRO A 673 35.42 9.86 21.55
N ALA A 674 34.64 10.44 22.48
CA ALA A 674 34.85 11.80 22.95
C ALA A 674 35.99 11.84 24.00
N ASP A 675 36.70 12.97 24.06
CA ASP A 675 37.77 13.18 25.03
C ASP A 675 37.22 13.10 26.48
N GLY A 676 37.94 12.39 27.32
CA GLY A 676 37.54 12.18 28.72
C GLY A 676 36.33 11.26 28.93
N SER A 677 35.82 10.60 27.90
CA SER A 677 34.62 9.75 28.00
C SER A 677 34.81 8.46 28.80
N GLY A 678 36.07 8.07 29.14
CA GLY A 678 36.38 6.78 29.74
C GLY A 678 36.06 5.61 28.81
N PRO A 679 35.88 4.39 29.32
CA PRO A 679 35.54 3.25 28.48
C PRO A 679 34.15 3.43 27.83
N LEU A 680 34.06 3.15 26.53
CA LEU A 680 32.84 3.25 25.70
C LEU A 680 32.16 1.88 25.58
N HIS A 681 30.89 1.81 25.91
CA HIS A 681 30.07 0.58 25.72
C HIS A 681 29.00 0.83 24.71
N LEU A 682 28.94 0.00 23.69
CA LEU A 682 27.97 0.04 22.57
C LEU A 682 27.11 -1.21 22.57
N ALA A 683 25.82 -1.06 22.31
CA ALA A 683 24.90 -2.18 22.09
C ALA A 683 25.12 -2.73 20.66
N LEU A 684 26.14 -3.55 20.49
CA LEU A 684 26.58 -4.10 19.22
C LEU A 684 27.19 -5.51 19.40
#